data_7c5142ebba138f6d6d2e4a728e1c1d2e
#
_entry.id   7c5142ebba138f6d6d2e4a728e1c1d2e
#
_cell.length_a   1.000
_cell.length_b   1.000
_cell.length_c   1.000
_cell.angle_alpha   90.00
_cell.angle_beta   90.00
_cell.angle_gamma   90.00
#
_symmetry.space_group_name_H-M   'P 1'
#
loop_
_entity.id
_entity.type
_entity.pdbx_description
1 polymer ?
#
loop_
_entity_poly.entity_id
_entity_poly.type
_entity_poly.pdbx_seq_one_letter_code
_entity_poly.pdbx_strand_id
1 'polypeptide(L)'
;MCSNWMILPLNLLDKSELELQRCFIPYQENDVITINGAWCKCVLEDGSYTVCRVEQRVGAEKSCFVDGVVASAGFVANKQRVRCLEPLALATNVERVICTVHITEQLLRRPQISLKQLHQDVAIFMRHLKLMKGCHVQHERLLKLGIASIEIYDVLAPDLPSNSCFELTTLEISDVRLPAATALPRIKRFQPHGFEAPLQALEQLLQSSRRAQFKGLPLNALLVGAVGSGKSCLLAEFLHRHNCNCFNITASQVLRSQPGETETELRRIFHSAHSFQQLLHPKQPIVILLEDLELLCPATSASDARNSGNAMRITAQLYKLIDELPHRSRGILCLASSSAPNAVHPHARRAGRFGHEICIDMPTEQQRRQLFAGLWQQQLEEKQQQEQDSQLLTPALLDYVAQQTQGYVIADLTLLLRQLQQRMLNLLPTPAEFDLLLKNYLLQLQPSASRATDVRVLKLSTGFESIGGMAALKRTLQVSVLAALRHSEAHARFGLSLPKGLLLYGPPGCAKTSIAKCLAKEANMTFIASSAAEVYSPYVGCAERFITQIFNTARKNAPCLIFLDEIDSLVGRRTVGNGSGGGGVQLRILSTLLTEMDGIVSGDNVQHILVVAATNRPDMLDDALLRPGRFDKLIHVPAPDLASRLALLQLHAQRMPFHANVQLEEIAARTERYSGADLCNLCNEAAIEAFQRDFNVSHIELQDFETVLARQRSSLDQRQIESYYKFAARHL
;
A
#
# COMPACT_ATOMS: atom_id res chain seq x y z
N MET A 1 -1.60 -8.20 -46.59
CA MET A 1 -2.71 -9.01 -47.20
C MET A 1 -3.26 -10.10 -46.26
N CYS A 2 -2.89 -10.23 -45.03
CA CYS A 2 -3.32 -11.35 -44.15
C CYS A 2 -4.14 -10.92 -42.93
N SER A 3 -4.81 -9.78 -42.95
CA SER A 3 -5.44 -9.16 -41.79
C SER A 3 -6.62 -9.91 -41.15
N ASN A 4 -7.14 -10.97 -41.78
CA ASN A 4 -8.31 -11.71 -41.29
C ASN A 4 -8.08 -13.21 -41.10
N TRP A 5 -6.85 -13.70 -41.21
CA TRP A 5 -6.60 -15.13 -41.06
C TRP A 5 -6.54 -15.56 -39.61
N MET A 6 -7.27 -16.58 -39.25
CA MET A 6 -7.36 -17.17 -37.93
C MET A 6 -6.95 -18.64 -37.97
N ILE A 7 -6.23 -19.11 -36.98
CA ILE A 7 -5.81 -20.50 -36.85
C ILE A 7 -7.03 -21.36 -36.48
N LEU A 8 -7.37 -22.29 -37.34
CA LEU A 8 -8.51 -23.20 -37.16
C LEU A 8 -8.09 -24.48 -36.43
N PRO A 9 -9.02 -25.14 -35.70
CA PRO A 9 -8.71 -26.35 -34.94
C PRO A 9 -8.42 -27.53 -35.86
N LEU A 10 -7.63 -28.46 -35.37
CA LEU A 10 -7.05 -29.63 -36.01
C LEU A 10 -8.02 -30.68 -36.52
N ASN A 11 -9.27 -30.65 -36.06
CA ASN A 11 -10.30 -31.65 -36.44
C ASN A 11 -10.64 -31.64 -37.93
N LEU A 12 -10.09 -30.67 -38.68
CA LEU A 12 -10.30 -30.51 -40.13
C LEU A 12 -9.16 -31.12 -40.96
N LEU A 13 -8.12 -31.70 -40.34
CA LEU A 13 -6.97 -32.29 -41.05
C LEU A 13 -7.05 -33.83 -41.00
N ASP A 14 -6.76 -34.48 -42.14
CA ASP A 14 -6.56 -35.93 -42.17
C ASP A 14 -5.30 -36.36 -41.40
N LYS A 15 -5.32 -37.57 -40.84
CA LYS A 15 -4.19 -38.08 -40.03
C LYS A 15 -2.87 -38.14 -40.79
N SER A 16 -2.88 -38.24 -42.13
CA SER A 16 -1.72 -38.24 -43.00
C SER A 16 -1.03 -36.86 -43.16
N GLU A 17 -1.76 -35.78 -42.83
CA GLU A 17 -1.30 -34.39 -42.98
C GLU A 17 -0.68 -33.80 -41.70
N LEU A 18 -0.58 -34.60 -40.66
CA LEU A 18 -0.05 -34.21 -39.34
C LEU A 18 1.50 -34.15 -39.30
N GLU A 19 2.14 -33.66 -40.35
CA GLU A 19 3.58 -33.39 -40.29
C GLU A 19 3.87 -32.10 -39.53
N LEU A 20 5.01 -32.12 -38.82
CA LEU A 20 5.46 -30.98 -38.04
C LEU A 20 5.72 -29.77 -38.92
N GLN A 21 5.32 -28.58 -38.44
CA GLN A 21 5.58 -27.29 -39.12
C GLN A 21 4.91 -27.07 -40.49
N ARG A 22 3.83 -27.77 -40.83
CA ARG A 22 3.07 -27.46 -42.03
C ARG A 22 1.95 -26.46 -41.72
N CYS A 23 1.75 -25.54 -42.66
CA CYS A 23 0.66 -24.55 -42.62
C CYS A 23 -0.10 -24.62 -43.95
N PHE A 24 -1.43 -24.80 -43.88
CA PHE A 24 -2.27 -24.92 -45.06
C PHE A 24 -3.06 -23.63 -45.32
N ILE A 25 -3.00 -23.13 -46.54
CA ILE A 25 -3.68 -21.90 -46.90
C ILE A 25 -4.83 -22.26 -47.89
N PRO A 26 -6.00 -21.62 -47.79
CA PRO A 26 -7.09 -21.81 -48.75
C PRO A 26 -6.67 -21.32 -50.11
N TYR A 27 -7.11 -22.03 -51.16
CA TYR A 27 -6.82 -21.69 -52.57
C TYR A 27 -7.53 -20.38 -52.93
N GLN A 28 -6.79 -19.30 -53.16
CA GLN A 28 -7.23 -18.04 -53.78
C GLN A 28 -6.45 -17.81 -55.07
N GLU A 29 -7.12 -17.52 -56.17
CA GLU A 29 -6.61 -17.63 -57.52
C GLU A 29 -5.43 -16.71 -57.91
N ASN A 30 -5.11 -15.62 -57.15
CA ASN A 30 -4.20 -14.61 -57.72
C ASN A 30 -2.92 -14.28 -56.95
N ASP A 31 -2.74 -14.65 -55.68
CA ASP A 31 -1.59 -14.12 -54.89
C ASP A 31 -0.70 -15.16 -54.21
N VAL A 32 -1.02 -16.44 -54.25
CA VAL A 32 -0.36 -17.45 -53.40
C VAL A 32 0.66 -18.34 -54.10
N ILE A 33 0.74 -18.27 -55.43
CA ILE A 33 1.62 -19.16 -56.25
C ILE A 33 3.11 -19.05 -55.88
N THR A 34 3.52 -17.91 -55.40
CA THR A 34 4.94 -17.65 -55.08
C THR A 34 5.38 -18.21 -53.70
N ILE A 35 4.45 -18.59 -52.84
CA ILE A 35 4.77 -18.99 -51.44
C ILE A 35 4.57 -20.50 -51.25
N ASN A 36 3.93 -21.21 -52.18
CA ASN A 36 3.69 -22.65 -52.04
C ASN A 36 4.97 -23.47 -51.99
N GLY A 37 5.11 -24.30 -50.92
CA GLY A 37 6.31 -25.10 -50.66
C GLY A 37 7.47 -24.36 -50.00
N ALA A 38 7.34 -23.04 -49.80
CA ALA A 38 8.38 -22.23 -49.17
C ALA A 38 8.28 -22.29 -47.62
N TRP A 39 9.42 -22.10 -46.98
CA TRP A 39 9.49 -21.87 -45.54
C TRP A 39 9.15 -20.41 -45.26
N CYS A 40 8.21 -20.17 -44.32
CA CYS A 40 7.75 -18.84 -44.01
C CYS A 40 7.75 -18.59 -42.50
N LYS A 41 7.99 -17.34 -42.11
CA LYS A 41 7.80 -16.83 -40.77
C LYS A 41 6.32 -16.44 -40.63
N CYS A 42 5.60 -17.14 -39.76
CA CYS A 42 4.23 -16.85 -39.41
C CYS A 42 4.20 -15.94 -38.18
N VAL A 43 3.84 -14.67 -38.36
CA VAL A 43 3.77 -13.67 -37.26
C VAL A 43 2.33 -13.61 -36.75
N LEU A 44 2.15 -13.73 -35.43
CA LEU A 44 0.88 -13.68 -34.74
C LEU A 44 0.55 -12.26 -34.26
N GLU A 45 -0.71 -12.02 -33.87
CA GLU A 45 -1.17 -10.71 -33.36
C GLU A 45 -0.44 -10.27 -32.09
N ASP A 46 -0.03 -11.21 -31.25
CA ASP A 46 0.74 -10.97 -30.00
C ASP A 46 2.21 -10.62 -30.26
N GLY A 47 2.65 -10.57 -31.51
CA GLY A 47 4.01 -10.31 -31.91
C GLY A 47 4.96 -11.52 -31.84
N SER A 48 4.49 -12.66 -31.35
CA SER A 48 5.23 -13.92 -31.40
C SER A 48 5.25 -14.47 -32.83
N TYR A 49 6.24 -15.29 -33.16
CA TYR A 49 6.31 -15.90 -34.48
C TYR A 49 6.87 -17.32 -34.43
N THR A 50 6.48 -18.11 -35.43
CA THR A 50 6.94 -19.49 -35.65
C THR A 50 7.32 -19.69 -37.09
N VAL A 51 8.07 -20.76 -37.36
CA VAL A 51 8.48 -21.12 -38.73
C VAL A 51 7.60 -22.25 -39.21
N CYS A 52 7.02 -22.10 -40.38
CA CYS A 52 6.19 -23.13 -41.00
C CYS A 52 6.46 -23.24 -42.52
N ARG A 53 6.22 -24.43 -43.09
CA ARG A 53 6.19 -24.64 -44.52
C ARG A 53 4.75 -24.43 -45.01
N VAL A 54 4.59 -23.55 -45.96
CA VAL A 54 3.31 -23.21 -46.52
C VAL A 54 2.94 -24.21 -47.62
N GLU A 55 1.81 -24.86 -47.53
CA GLU A 55 1.25 -25.76 -48.56
C GLU A 55 -0.10 -25.33 -48.97
N GLN A 56 -0.38 -25.36 -50.29
CA GLN A 56 -1.68 -25.08 -50.85
C GLN A 56 -2.46 -26.38 -50.92
N ARG A 57 -3.66 -26.41 -50.38
CA ARG A 57 -4.52 -27.59 -50.45
C ARG A 57 -5.43 -27.48 -51.65
N VAL A 58 -5.25 -28.40 -52.59
CA VAL A 58 -6.13 -28.54 -53.75
C VAL A 58 -7.27 -29.52 -53.44
N GLY A 59 -8.51 -29.09 -53.60
CA GLY A 59 -9.69 -29.99 -53.51
C GLY A 59 -10.44 -30.02 -52.19
N ALA A 60 -10.14 -29.12 -51.20
CA ALA A 60 -11.01 -28.97 -50.01
C ALA A 60 -12.23 -28.06 -50.33
N GLU A 61 -13.40 -28.49 -49.90
CA GLU A 61 -14.60 -27.68 -50.04
C GLU A 61 -14.40 -26.30 -49.39
N LYS A 62 -14.80 -25.21 -50.09
CA LYS A 62 -14.63 -23.82 -49.59
C LYS A 62 -15.24 -23.56 -48.21
N SER A 63 -16.12 -24.42 -47.74
CA SER A 63 -16.77 -24.36 -46.42
C SER A 63 -15.82 -24.66 -45.25
N CYS A 64 -14.65 -25.32 -45.44
CA CYS A 64 -13.73 -25.69 -44.38
C CYS A 64 -12.71 -24.61 -44.02
N PHE A 65 -12.55 -23.57 -44.86
CA PHE A 65 -11.49 -22.54 -44.73
C PHE A 65 -12.08 -21.13 -44.86
N VAL A 66 -13.08 -20.80 -44.12
CA VAL A 66 -13.56 -19.42 -44.09
C VAL A 66 -12.51 -18.57 -43.33
N ASP A 67 -11.71 -17.82 -44.11
CA ASP A 67 -10.75 -16.84 -43.65
C ASP A 67 -9.71 -17.37 -42.62
N GLY A 68 -9.17 -18.58 -42.79
CA GLY A 68 -8.26 -19.19 -41.82
C GLY A 68 -7.03 -19.88 -42.41
N VAL A 69 -5.94 -19.89 -41.66
CA VAL A 69 -4.76 -20.71 -41.87
C VAL A 69 -4.83 -21.90 -40.92
N VAL A 70 -4.69 -23.12 -41.46
CA VAL A 70 -4.65 -24.34 -40.67
C VAL A 70 -3.21 -24.70 -40.42
N ALA A 71 -2.76 -24.62 -39.17
CA ALA A 71 -1.43 -25.04 -38.76
C ALA A 71 -1.44 -26.46 -38.19
N SER A 72 -0.29 -27.18 -38.31
CA SER A 72 -0.15 -28.50 -37.73
C SER A 72 -0.28 -28.45 -36.21
N ALA A 73 -0.81 -29.53 -35.65
CA ALA A 73 -1.15 -29.66 -34.25
C ALA A 73 -0.05 -29.22 -33.29
N GLY A 74 -0.37 -28.30 -32.43
CA GLY A 74 0.42 -27.93 -31.27
C GLY A 74 1.55 -26.93 -31.49
N PHE A 75 1.79 -26.43 -32.70
CA PHE A 75 2.78 -25.38 -32.95
C PHE A 75 2.31 -23.99 -32.59
N VAL A 76 0.99 -23.75 -32.63
CA VAL A 76 0.38 -22.46 -32.26
C VAL A 76 -0.94 -22.72 -31.58
N ALA A 77 -1.31 -21.89 -30.60
CA ALA A 77 -2.58 -22.01 -29.91
C ALA A 77 -3.75 -21.78 -30.88
N ASN A 78 -4.77 -22.64 -30.82
CA ASN A 78 -5.97 -22.52 -31.63
C ASN A 78 -6.64 -21.14 -31.43
N LYS A 79 -7.19 -20.56 -32.52
CA LYS A 79 -7.87 -19.27 -32.57
C LYS A 79 -6.98 -18.02 -32.48
N GLN A 80 -5.66 -18.14 -32.55
CA GLN A 80 -4.80 -16.98 -32.73
C GLN A 80 -4.90 -16.47 -34.18
N ARG A 81 -4.89 -15.16 -34.37
CA ARG A 81 -4.89 -14.54 -35.68
C ARG A 81 -3.47 -14.39 -36.20
N VAL A 82 -3.31 -14.66 -37.49
CA VAL A 82 -2.04 -14.48 -38.19
C VAL A 82 -1.99 -13.07 -38.76
N ARG A 83 -0.94 -12.33 -38.43
CA ARG A 83 -0.73 -10.97 -38.91
C ARG A 83 -0.13 -10.95 -40.32
N CYS A 84 0.91 -11.74 -40.53
CA CYS A 84 1.55 -11.84 -41.86
C CYS A 84 2.35 -13.14 -41.98
N LEU A 85 2.64 -13.53 -43.23
CA LEU A 85 3.56 -14.60 -43.61
C LEU A 85 4.70 -13.99 -44.40
N GLU A 86 5.94 -14.20 -43.95
CA GLU A 86 7.17 -13.71 -44.60
C GLU A 86 8.00 -14.89 -45.07
N PRO A 87 8.43 -14.94 -46.38
CA PRO A 87 9.27 -16.03 -46.86
C PRO A 87 10.66 -15.99 -46.23
N LEU A 88 11.23 -17.18 -45.97
CA LEU A 88 12.52 -17.37 -45.33
C LEU A 88 13.50 -18.06 -46.24
N ALA A 89 14.77 -17.65 -46.21
CA ALA A 89 15.88 -18.34 -46.86
C ALA A 89 16.43 -19.46 -45.93
N LEU A 90 16.95 -20.54 -46.52
CA LEU A 90 17.63 -21.61 -45.78
C LEU A 90 19.10 -21.25 -45.54
N ALA A 91 19.55 -21.27 -44.31
CA ALA A 91 20.94 -21.10 -43.91
C ALA A 91 21.53 -22.45 -43.48
N THR A 92 22.77 -22.72 -43.94
CA THR A 92 23.43 -24.02 -43.70
C THR A 92 24.54 -23.95 -42.66
N ASN A 93 25.04 -22.76 -42.30
CA ASN A 93 26.25 -22.62 -41.48
C ASN A 93 25.89 -22.09 -40.08
N VAL A 94 25.19 -22.89 -39.29
CA VAL A 94 24.88 -22.56 -37.90
C VAL A 94 25.74 -23.42 -36.99
N GLU A 95 26.54 -22.79 -36.14
CA GLU A 95 27.42 -23.50 -35.19
C GLU A 95 26.71 -23.92 -33.93
N ARG A 96 25.93 -23.01 -33.32
CA ARG A 96 25.25 -23.26 -32.07
C ARG A 96 23.94 -22.49 -31.98
N VAL A 97 22.93 -23.14 -31.40
CA VAL A 97 21.62 -22.55 -31.11
C VAL A 97 21.44 -22.42 -29.60
N ILE A 98 21.14 -21.23 -29.13
CA ILE A 98 20.92 -20.91 -27.73
C ILE A 98 19.41 -20.75 -27.49
N CYS A 99 18.84 -21.54 -26.60
CA CYS A 99 17.40 -21.51 -26.31
C CYS A 99 17.08 -21.33 -24.84
N THR A 100 15.89 -20.76 -24.60
CA THR A 100 15.23 -20.72 -23.29
C THR A 100 14.09 -21.73 -23.28
N VAL A 101 14.04 -22.58 -22.26
CA VAL A 101 13.01 -23.63 -22.12
C VAL A 101 12.02 -23.22 -21.04
N HIS A 102 10.76 -23.09 -21.41
CA HIS A 102 9.65 -22.89 -20.47
C HIS A 102 9.10 -24.24 -20.05
N ILE A 103 9.17 -24.56 -18.75
CA ILE A 103 8.73 -25.85 -18.21
C ILE A 103 7.34 -25.74 -17.60
N THR A 104 6.63 -26.87 -17.48
CA THR A 104 5.35 -26.97 -16.77
C THR A 104 5.56 -27.51 -15.36
N GLU A 105 4.59 -27.32 -14.49
CA GLU A 105 4.61 -27.93 -13.15
C GLU A 105 4.67 -29.46 -13.20
N GLN A 106 4.17 -30.10 -14.26
CA GLN A 106 4.20 -31.54 -14.42
C GLN A 106 5.64 -32.09 -14.50
N LEU A 107 6.54 -31.32 -15.12
CA LEU A 107 7.96 -31.70 -15.16
C LEU A 107 8.56 -31.72 -13.76
N LEU A 108 8.26 -30.71 -12.95
CA LEU A 108 8.80 -30.58 -11.58
C LEU A 108 8.30 -31.68 -10.62
N ARG A 109 7.23 -32.38 -10.99
CA ARG A 109 6.68 -33.52 -10.21
C ARG A 109 7.44 -34.84 -10.45
N ARG A 110 8.28 -34.90 -11.48
CA ARG A 110 9.06 -36.13 -11.77
C ARG A 110 10.21 -36.28 -10.78
N PRO A 111 10.41 -37.49 -10.19
CA PRO A 111 11.61 -37.76 -9.41
C PRO A 111 12.85 -37.78 -10.33
N GLN A 112 13.95 -37.21 -9.89
CA GLN A 112 15.26 -37.18 -10.57
C GLN A 112 15.30 -36.53 -11.96
N ILE A 113 14.90 -35.28 -12.02
CA ILE A 113 15.08 -34.49 -13.25
C ILE A 113 16.51 -33.96 -13.30
N SER A 114 17.21 -34.21 -14.42
CA SER A 114 18.54 -33.64 -14.66
C SER A 114 18.55 -32.71 -15.88
N LEU A 115 19.39 -31.67 -15.84
CA LEU A 115 19.58 -30.76 -16.97
C LEU A 115 20.02 -31.51 -18.24
N LYS A 116 20.83 -32.57 -18.08
CA LYS A 116 21.27 -33.42 -19.20
C LYS A 116 20.10 -34.12 -19.89
N GLN A 117 19.15 -34.62 -19.13
CA GLN A 117 17.98 -35.28 -19.67
C GLN A 117 17.04 -34.32 -20.37
N LEU A 118 16.80 -33.13 -19.78
CA LEU A 118 16.05 -32.06 -20.41
C LEU A 118 16.70 -31.63 -21.73
N HIS A 119 18.02 -31.46 -21.73
CA HIS A 119 18.77 -31.13 -22.92
C HIS A 119 18.61 -32.18 -24.04
N GLN A 120 18.68 -33.49 -23.70
CA GLN A 120 18.48 -34.57 -24.64
C GLN A 120 17.03 -34.57 -25.20
N ASP A 121 16.03 -34.42 -24.35
CA ASP A 121 14.61 -34.41 -24.75
C ASP A 121 14.33 -33.24 -25.73
N VAL A 122 14.84 -32.05 -25.42
CA VAL A 122 14.70 -30.87 -26.26
C VAL A 122 15.48 -31.04 -27.57
N ALA A 123 16.71 -31.54 -27.52
CA ALA A 123 17.54 -31.74 -28.72
C ALA A 123 16.92 -32.78 -29.67
N ILE A 124 16.40 -33.89 -29.16
CA ILE A 124 15.71 -34.92 -29.96
C ILE A 124 14.48 -34.34 -30.64
N PHE A 125 13.68 -33.56 -29.90
CA PHE A 125 12.49 -32.94 -30.47
C PHE A 125 12.81 -31.91 -31.55
N MET A 126 13.82 -31.07 -31.33
CA MET A 126 14.17 -29.97 -32.24
C MET A 126 14.98 -30.39 -33.47
N ARG A 127 15.56 -31.59 -33.49
CA ARG A 127 16.47 -32.07 -34.54
C ARG A 127 15.90 -32.03 -35.97
N HIS A 128 14.57 -32.16 -36.06
CA HIS A 128 13.89 -32.21 -37.37
C HIS A 128 13.10 -30.92 -37.68
N LEU A 129 13.28 -29.89 -36.86
CA LEU A 129 12.59 -28.62 -37.04
C LEU A 129 13.46 -27.60 -37.76
N LYS A 130 12.84 -26.76 -38.59
CA LYS A 130 13.47 -25.55 -39.11
C LYS A 130 13.24 -24.44 -38.09
N LEU A 131 14.31 -23.81 -37.69
CA LEU A 131 14.36 -22.85 -36.59
C LEU A 131 14.79 -21.48 -37.11
N MET A 132 14.44 -20.44 -36.40
CA MET A 132 14.82 -19.06 -36.65
C MET A 132 15.14 -18.38 -35.32
N LYS A 133 16.03 -17.38 -35.31
CA LYS A 133 16.31 -16.58 -34.13
C LYS A 133 15.02 -15.90 -33.67
N GLY A 134 14.68 -16.02 -32.38
CA GLY A 134 13.47 -15.46 -31.75
C GLY A 134 12.19 -16.26 -32.00
N CYS A 135 12.22 -17.41 -32.69
CA CYS A 135 11.02 -18.21 -32.88
C CYS A 135 10.59 -18.92 -31.56
N HIS A 136 9.30 -19.03 -31.40
CA HIS A 136 8.67 -19.67 -30.27
C HIS A 136 8.07 -21.00 -30.69
N VAL A 137 8.55 -22.11 -30.08
CA VAL A 137 8.14 -23.47 -30.44
C VAL A 137 7.25 -24.02 -29.33
N GLN A 138 5.98 -24.30 -29.69
CA GLN A 138 5.02 -24.99 -28.80
C GLN A 138 4.49 -26.24 -29.51
N HIS A 139 4.41 -27.35 -28.80
CA HIS A 139 3.86 -28.57 -29.36
C HIS A 139 3.31 -29.50 -28.29
N GLU A 140 2.25 -30.26 -28.59
CA GLU A 140 1.60 -31.19 -27.67
C GLU A 140 2.54 -32.26 -27.12
N ARG A 141 3.51 -32.70 -27.93
CA ARG A 141 4.55 -33.64 -27.47
C ARG A 141 5.47 -33.03 -26.41
N LEU A 142 5.80 -31.76 -26.54
CA LEU A 142 6.56 -31.03 -25.51
C LEU A 142 5.77 -30.92 -24.22
N LEU A 143 4.47 -30.63 -24.30
CA LEU A 143 3.59 -30.59 -23.13
C LEU A 143 3.54 -31.93 -22.40
N LYS A 144 3.48 -33.07 -23.14
CA LYS A 144 3.56 -34.43 -22.55
C LYS A 144 4.90 -34.69 -21.88
N LEU A 145 5.98 -34.09 -22.35
CA LEU A 145 7.30 -34.12 -21.70
C LEU A 145 7.41 -33.17 -20.51
N GLY A 146 6.43 -32.28 -20.31
CA GLY A 146 6.43 -31.27 -19.26
C GLY A 146 7.13 -29.97 -19.67
N ILE A 147 7.28 -29.72 -20.97
CA ILE A 147 7.86 -28.50 -21.52
C ILE A 147 6.72 -27.69 -22.14
N ALA A 148 6.50 -26.46 -21.65
CA ALA A 148 5.43 -25.58 -22.14
C ALA A 148 5.78 -25.00 -23.51
N SER A 149 7.00 -24.50 -23.66
CA SER A 149 7.48 -23.89 -24.91
C SER A 149 9.01 -23.78 -24.89
N ILE A 150 9.56 -23.60 -26.07
CA ILE A 150 10.99 -23.35 -26.29
C ILE A 150 11.11 -22.06 -27.11
N GLU A 151 11.90 -21.10 -26.63
CA GLU A 151 12.19 -19.86 -27.29
C GLU A 151 13.65 -19.84 -27.73
N ILE A 152 13.94 -19.56 -29.01
CA ILE A 152 15.30 -19.45 -29.51
C ILE A 152 15.78 -18.03 -29.27
N TYR A 153 16.65 -17.87 -28.28
CA TYR A 153 17.13 -16.57 -27.85
C TYR A 153 18.22 -16.03 -28.75
N ASP A 154 19.23 -16.86 -29.11
CA ASP A 154 20.36 -16.44 -29.96
C ASP A 154 20.89 -17.59 -30.78
N VAL A 155 21.64 -17.22 -31.82
CA VAL A 155 22.22 -18.16 -32.78
C VAL A 155 23.63 -17.71 -33.09
N LEU A 156 24.60 -18.58 -32.84
CA LEU A 156 25.99 -18.34 -33.21
C LEU A 156 26.21 -18.83 -34.64
N ALA A 157 26.23 -17.87 -35.57
CA ALA A 157 26.56 -18.08 -36.97
C ALA A 157 27.22 -16.81 -37.50
N PRO A 158 28.41 -16.92 -38.21
CA PRO A 158 29.18 -15.75 -38.63
C PRO A 158 28.46 -14.85 -39.64
N ASP A 159 27.55 -15.39 -40.46
CA ASP A 159 26.86 -14.67 -41.54
C ASP A 159 25.37 -15.07 -41.64
N LEU A 160 24.59 -14.89 -40.55
CA LEU A 160 23.19 -15.24 -40.59
C LEU A 160 22.32 -14.06 -41.08
N PRO A 161 21.68 -14.15 -42.26
CA PRO A 161 20.73 -13.13 -42.69
C PRO A 161 19.55 -13.05 -41.72
N SER A 162 19.01 -11.86 -41.46
CA SER A 162 17.93 -11.62 -40.52
C SER A 162 16.64 -12.40 -40.79
N ASN A 163 16.42 -12.83 -42.03
CA ASN A 163 15.26 -13.58 -42.50
C ASN A 163 15.64 -14.98 -43.00
N SER A 164 16.36 -15.76 -42.22
CA SER A 164 16.77 -17.12 -42.57
C SER A 164 16.31 -18.13 -41.53
N CYS A 165 15.92 -19.34 -41.98
CA CYS A 165 15.71 -20.51 -41.15
C CYS A 165 16.84 -21.50 -41.27
N PHE A 166 17.10 -22.26 -40.23
CA PHE A 166 18.20 -23.23 -40.13
C PHE A 166 17.76 -24.52 -39.44
N GLU A 167 18.56 -25.56 -39.58
CA GLU A 167 18.43 -26.81 -38.84
C GLU A 167 19.28 -26.79 -37.58
N LEU A 168 18.84 -27.54 -36.57
CA LEU A 168 19.59 -27.67 -35.33
C LEU A 168 20.90 -28.46 -35.56
N THR A 169 22.02 -27.84 -35.22
CA THR A 169 23.34 -28.46 -35.17
C THR A 169 23.73 -28.81 -33.76
N THR A 170 24.03 -27.83 -32.96
CA THR A 170 24.30 -27.95 -31.52
C THR A 170 23.34 -27.09 -30.72
N LEU A 171 22.79 -27.66 -29.66
CA LEU A 171 21.84 -26.96 -28.78
C LEU A 171 22.54 -26.58 -27.48
N GLU A 172 22.28 -25.38 -27.00
CA GLU A 172 22.65 -24.94 -25.67
C GLU A 172 21.41 -24.35 -24.98
N ILE A 173 21.03 -24.90 -23.82
CA ILE A 173 19.97 -24.35 -22.97
C ILE A 173 20.62 -23.29 -22.09
N SER A 174 20.35 -22.01 -22.39
CA SER A 174 20.87 -20.87 -21.62
C SER A 174 20.07 -20.64 -20.35
N ASP A 175 18.76 -20.88 -20.41
CA ASP A 175 17.83 -20.55 -19.34
C ASP A 175 16.66 -21.54 -19.29
N VAL A 176 16.18 -21.83 -18.08
CA VAL A 176 14.98 -22.62 -17.85
C VAL A 176 14.02 -21.78 -17.02
N ARG A 177 12.84 -21.49 -17.58
CA ARG A 177 11.85 -20.60 -16.94
C ARG A 177 10.63 -21.37 -16.44
N LEU A 178 10.09 -20.86 -15.35
CA LEU A 178 8.83 -21.35 -14.79
C LEU A 178 7.64 -20.86 -15.62
N PRO A 179 6.51 -21.63 -15.58
CA PRO A 179 5.29 -21.17 -16.21
C PRO A 179 4.80 -19.83 -15.59
N ALA A 180 4.13 -19.02 -16.40
CA ALA A 180 3.63 -17.72 -16.00
C ALA A 180 2.70 -17.74 -14.76
N ALA A 181 2.08 -18.91 -14.45
CA ALA A 181 1.24 -19.10 -13.28
C ALA A 181 2.02 -19.09 -11.95
N THR A 182 3.32 -19.39 -11.98
CA THR A 182 4.22 -19.33 -10.81
C THR A 182 5.04 -18.05 -10.76
N ALA A 183 5.07 -17.29 -11.85
CA ALA A 183 5.71 -15.99 -11.88
C ALA A 183 4.77 -14.94 -11.28
N LEU A 184 5.32 -13.99 -10.53
CA LEU A 184 4.57 -12.79 -10.15
C LEU A 184 4.02 -12.11 -11.42
N PRO A 185 2.80 -11.59 -11.39
CA PRO A 185 2.28 -10.83 -12.52
C PRO A 185 3.31 -9.76 -12.89
N ARG A 186 3.59 -9.61 -14.19
CA ARG A 186 4.48 -8.55 -14.69
C ARG A 186 3.88 -7.21 -14.29
N ILE A 187 4.24 -6.74 -13.10
CA ILE A 187 3.93 -5.39 -12.66
C ILE A 187 4.77 -4.50 -13.58
N LYS A 188 4.11 -3.58 -14.26
CA LYS A 188 4.77 -2.59 -15.11
C LYS A 188 5.95 -1.98 -14.34
N ARG A 189 7.09 -1.76 -15.00
CA ARG A 189 8.32 -1.28 -14.38
C ARG A 189 8.04 -0.18 -13.38
N PHE A 190 8.22 -0.48 -12.11
CA PHE A 190 8.07 0.46 -11.02
C PHE A 190 9.46 1.05 -10.73
N GLN A 191 9.61 2.35 -10.87
CA GLN A 191 10.84 3.00 -10.42
C GLN A 191 10.80 3.13 -8.89
N PRO A 192 11.72 2.47 -8.16
CA PRO A 192 11.64 2.36 -6.70
C PRO A 192 12.17 3.61 -5.99
N HIS A 193 11.67 4.80 -6.36
CA HIS A 193 12.01 6.02 -5.64
C HIS A 193 11.60 5.92 -4.17
N GLY A 194 12.56 6.10 -3.27
CA GLY A 194 12.32 6.02 -1.83
C GLY A 194 12.38 4.60 -1.24
N PHE A 195 12.72 3.58 -2.05
CA PHE A 195 12.91 2.19 -1.61
C PHE A 195 14.35 1.71 -1.71
N GLU A 196 15.31 2.64 -1.84
CA GLU A 196 16.71 2.29 -2.03
C GLU A 196 17.23 1.43 -0.89
N ALA A 197 16.93 1.78 0.37
CA ALA A 197 17.41 1.03 1.54
C ALA A 197 16.80 -0.39 1.63
N PRO A 198 15.48 -0.61 1.52
CA PRO A 198 14.91 -1.95 1.45
C PRO A 198 15.42 -2.78 0.27
N LEU A 199 15.61 -2.15 -0.90
CA LEU A 199 16.13 -2.82 -2.08
C LEU A 199 17.58 -3.27 -1.88
N GLN A 200 18.45 -2.41 -1.35
CA GLN A 200 19.83 -2.75 -1.00
C GLN A 200 19.91 -3.89 0.01
N ALA A 201 19.03 -3.90 1.01
CA ALA A 201 18.97 -5.01 1.97
C ALA A 201 18.62 -6.35 1.29
N LEU A 202 17.65 -6.37 0.36
CA LEU A 202 17.32 -7.54 -0.44
C LEU A 202 18.47 -7.98 -1.34
N GLU A 203 19.18 -7.02 -1.96
CA GLU A 203 20.36 -7.28 -2.80
C GLU A 203 21.52 -7.88 -2.00
N GLN A 204 21.77 -7.40 -0.80
CA GLN A 204 22.77 -7.97 0.12
C GLN A 204 22.44 -9.41 0.50
N LEU A 205 21.16 -9.72 0.77
CA LEU A 205 20.71 -11.09 1.02
C LEU A 205 20.94 -11.98 -0.20
N LEU A 206 20.62 -11.49 -1.39
CA LEU A 206 20.83 -12.22 -2.63
C LEU A 206 22.32 -12.49 -2.88
N GLN A 207 23.19 -11.49 -2.67
CA GLN A 207 24.63 -11.66 -2.79
C GLN A 207 25.16 -12.68 -1.76
N SER A 208 24.64 -12.64 -0.54
CA SER A 208 24.99 -13.62 0.50
C SER A 208 24.61 -15.04 0.11
N SER A 209 23.45 -15.22 -0.56
CA SER A 209 23.00 -16.53 -1.05
C SER A 209 23.95 -17.16 -2.07
N ARG A 210 24.66 -16.33 -2.84
CA ARG A 210 25.60 -16.78 -3.89
C ARG A 210 26.98 -17.13 -3.34
N ARG A 211 27.36 -16.66 -2.14
CA ARG A 211 28.67 -16.92 -1.55
C ARG A 211 28.76 -18.29 -0.88
N ALA A 212 29.77 -19.06 -1.26
CA ALA A 212 29.98 -20.43 -0.71
C ALA A 212 30.20 -20.47 0.81
N GLN A 213 30.62 -19.35 1.41
CA GLN A 213 30.87 -19.21 2.85
C GLN A 213 29.60 -19.28 3.72
N PHE A 214 28.43 -18.98 3.16
CA PHE A 214 27.14 -18.96 3.87
C PHE A 214 26.36 -20.28 3.74
N LYS A 215 27.06 -21.40 3.60
CA LYS A 215 26.40 -22.72 3.59
C LYS A 215 25.73 -23.00 4.92
N GLY A 216 24.47 -23.41 4.87
CA GLY A 216 23.69 -23.79 6.07
C GLY A 216 23.10 -22.62 6.84
N LEU A 217 23.33 -21.37 6.43
CA LEU A 217 22.67 -20.20 7.03
C LEU A 217 21.30 -19.95 6.40
N PRO A 218 20.27 -19.69 7.19
CA PRO A 218 18.96 -19.34 6.68
C PRO A 218 18.99 -17.95 6.04
N LEU A 219 18.60 -17.87 4.78
CA LEU A 219 18.53 -16.63 3.98
C LEU A 219 17.07 -16.22 3.86
N ASN A 220 16.44 -15.94 4.98
CA ASN A 220 15.01 -15.65 5.05
C ASN A 220 14.82 -14.19 5.52
N ALA A 221 13.91 -13.47 4.88
CA ALA A 221 13.57 -12.12 5.30
C ALA A 221 12.05 -11.90 5.28
N LEU A 222 11.59 -11.04 6.19
CA LEU A 222 10.21 -10.58 6.29
C LEU A 222 10.13 -9.12 5.88
N LEU A 223 9.40 -8.83 4.81
CA LEU A 223 9.05 -7.46 4.44
C LEU A 223 7.84 -7.02 5.25
N VAL A 224 8.02 -6.00 6.05
CA VAL A 224 6.99 -5.41 6.90
C VAL A 224 6.63 -4.03 6.37
N GLY A 225 5.35 -3.74 6.22
CA GLY A 225 4.90 -2.41 5.82
C GLY A 225 3.38 -2.32 5.77
N ALA A 226 2.84 -1.11 5.79
CA ALA A 226 1.41 -0.89 5.73
C ALA A 226 0.76 -1.49 4.46
N VAL A 227 -0.55 -1.71 4.49
CA VAL A 227 -1.30 -2.11 3.30
C VAL A 227 -1.15 -1.02 2.24
N GLY A 228 -0.83 -1.38 1.01
CA GLY A 228 -0.62 -0.42 -0.08
C GLY A 228 0.74 0.30 -0.08
N SER A 229 1.67 -0.03 0.83
CA SER A 229 3.02 0.57 0.88
C SER A 229 3.94 0.18 -0.27
N GLY A 230 3.51 -0.73 -1.17
CA GLY A 230 4.30 -1.13 -2.33
C GLY A 230 5.16 -2.39 -2.14
N LYS A 231 4.94 -3.20 -1.09
CA LYS A 231 5.68 -4.46 -0.84
C LYS A 231 5.77 -5.37 -2.06
N SER A 232 4.62 -5.69 -2.66
CA SER A 232 4.56 -6.58 -3.83
C SER A 232 5.21 -5.95 -5.07
N CYS A 233 5.10 -4.62 -5.23
CA CYS A 233 5.77 -3.89 -6.31
C CYS A 233 7.30 -3.94 -6.17
N LEU A 234 7.80 -3.70 -4.95
CA LEU A 234 9.24 -3.77 -4.66
C LEU A 234 9.80 -5.18 -4.91
N LEU A 235 9.08 -6.21 -4.46
CA LEU A 235 9.46 -7.60 -4.69
C LEU A 235 9.46 -7.96 -6.18
N ALA A 236 8.45 -7.54 -6.92
CA ALA A 236 8.39 -7.78 -8.36
C ALA A 236 9.53 -7.08 -9.11
N GLU A 237 9.85 -5.83 -8.76
CA GLU A 237 10.99 -5.10 -9.34
C GLU A 237 12.32 -5.78 -8.99
N PHE A 238 12.51 -6.18 -7.73
CA PHE A 238 13.69 -6.92 -7.28
C PHE A 238 13.88 -8.23 -8.07
N LEU A 239 12.81 -9.02 -8.20
CA LEU A 239 12.85 -10.30 -8.93
C LEU A 239 13.14 -10.09 -10.41
N HIS A 240 12.55 -9.06 -11.02
CA HIS A 240 12.77 -8.72 -12.42
C HIS A 240 14.20 -8.22 -12.66
N ARG A 241 14.71 -7.31 -11.82
CA ARG A 241 16.06 -6.73 -11.94
C ARG A 241 17.16 -7.78 -11.86
N HIS A 242 16.97 -8.78 -11.01
CA HIS A 242 17.96 -9.85 -10.80
C HIS A 242 17.66 -11.13 -11.57
N ASN A 243 16.63 -11.12 -12.41
CA ASN A 243 16.17 -12.29 -13.20
C ASN A 243 16.02 -13.54 -12.32
N CYS A 244 15.37 -13.38 -11.16
CA CYS A 244 15.15 -14.45 -10.20
C CYS A 244 13.95 -15.31 -10.62
N ASN A 245 14.07 -16.62 -10.46
CA ASN A 245 12.92 -17.52 -10.56
C ASN A 245 12.15 -17.53 -9.25
N CYS A 246 10.85 -17.22 -9.29
CA CYS A 246 10.00 -17.07 -8.11
C CYS A 246 8.92 -18.15 -8.03
N PHE A 247 8.83 -18.79 -6.85
CA PHE A 247 7.69 -19.61 -6.43
C PHE A 247 6.82 -18.78 -5.49
N ASN A 248 5.74 -18.22 -6.02
CA ASN A 248 4.82 -17.41 -5.22
C ASN A 248 3.80 -18.30 -4.49
N ILE A 249 3.66 -18.12 -3.18
CA ILE A 249 2.73 -18.80 -2.29
C ILE A 249 1.81 -17.77 -1.68
N THR A 250 0.57 -17.72 -2.18
CA THR A 250 -0.49 -16.91 -1.59
C THR A 250 -1.42 -17.78 -0.75
N ALA A 251 -1.98 -17.24 0.31
CA ALA A 251 -2.93 -17.96 1.16
C ALA A 251 -4.10 -18.52 0.34
N SER A 252 -4.60 -17.76 -0.64
CA SER A 252 -5.71 -18.16 -1.51
C SER A 252 -5.39 -19.36 -2.41
N GLN A 253 -4.14 -19.53 -2.82
CA GLN A 253 -3.71 -20.65 -3.66
C GLN A 253 -3.50 -21.94 -2.87
N VAL A 254 -3.10 -21.82 -1.61
CA VAL A 254 -2.64 -22.97 -0.80
C VAL A 254 -3.71 -23.46 0.17
N LEU A 255 -4.50 -22.55 0.76
CA LEU A 255 -5.54 -22.91 1.71
C LEU A 255 -6.66 -23.72 1.02
N ARG A 256 -6.86 -24.95 1.50
CA ARG A 256 -7.89 -25.88 1.04
C ARG A 256 -8.83 -26.21 2.18
N SER A 257 -10.06 -26.61 1.82
CA SER A 257 -11.11 -26.96 2.79
C SER A 257 -10.85 -28.27 3.53
N GLN A 258 -10.14 -29.21 2.90
CA GLN A 258 -9.88 -30.50 3.50
C GLN A 258 -8.60 -30.52 4.35
N PRO A 259 -8.63 -31.10 5.54
CA PRO A 259 -7.43 -31.24 6.39
C PRO A 259 -6.34 -32.07 5.69
N GLY A 260 -5.10 -31.55 5.67
CA GLY A 260 -3.95 -32.24 5.07
C GLY A 260 -3.64 -31.84 3.62
N GLU A 261 -4.60 -31.30 2.86
CA GLU A 261 -4.36 -30.88 1.48
C GLU A 261 -3.46 -29.62 1.42
N THR A 262 -3.65 -28.69 2.33
CA THR A 262 -2.82 -27.49 2.43
C THR A 262 -1.36 -27.82 2.74
N GLU A 263 -1.13 -28.75 3.67
CA GLU A 263 0.21 -29.20 4.04
C GLU A 263 0.89 -29.98 2.88
N THR A 264 0.11 -30.77 2.13
CA THR A 264 0.63 -31.46 0.94
C THR A 264 0.98 -30.50 -0.17
N GLU A 265 0.18 -29.44 -0.38
CA GLU A 265 0.44 -28.41 -1.39
C GLU A 265 1.70 -27.61 -1.02
N LEU A 266 1.86 -27.20 0.23
CA LEU A 266 3.09 -26.54 0.70
C LEU A 266 4.32 -27.41 0.44
N ARG A 267 4.28 -28.71 0.82
CA ARG A 267 5.38 -29.63 0.55
C ARG A 267 5.66 -29.75 -0.94
N ARG A 268 4.62 -29.78 -1.77
CA ARG A 268 4.75 -29.85 -3.23
C ARG A 268 5.51 -28.65 -3.79
N ILE A 269 5.15 -27.44 -3.37
CA ILE A 269 5.79 -26.21 -3.86
C ILE A 269 7.27 -26.16 -3.44
N PHE A 270 7.58 -26.44 -2.17
CA PHE A 270 8.96 -26.46 -1.68
C PHE A 270 9.80 -27.56 -2.36
N HIS A 271 9.22 -28.74 -2.59
CA HIS A 271 9.88 -29.79 -3.36
C HIS A 271 10.10 -29.38 -4.81
N SER A 272 9.12 -28.73 -5.44
CA SER A 272 9.25 -28.21 -6.81
C SER A 272 10.37 -27.17 -6.92
N ALA A 273 10.50 -26.27 -5.94
CA ALA A 273 11.60 -25.30 -5.88
C ALA A 273 12.97 -25.99 -5.77
N HIS A 274 13.06 -27.05 -4.94
CA HIS A 274 14.28 -27.83 -4.81
C HIS A 274 14.63 -28.61 -6.10
N SER A 275 13.67 -29.28 -6.72
CA SER A 275 13.83 -29.99 -7.99
C SER A 275 14.24 -29.01 -9.11
N PHE A 276 13.64 -27.82 -9.15
CA PHE A 276 13.97 -26.78 -10.10
C PHE A 276 15.40 -26.28 -9.94
N GLN A 277 15.89 -26.18 -8.71
CA GLN A 277 17.27 -25.81 -8.43
C GLN A 277 18.28 -26.82 -9.04
N GLN A 278 17.91 -28.09 -9.09
CA GLN A 278 18.77 -29.11 -9.70
C GLN A 278 18.84 -29.00 -11.23
N LEU A 279 17.81 -28.38 -11.85
CA LEU A 279 17.77 -28.13 -13.30
C LEU A 279 18.51 -26.87 -13.71
N LEU A 280 18.69 -25.90 -12.79
CA LEU A 280 19.34 -24.65 -13.10
C LEU A 280 20.86 -24.75 -13.06
N HIS A 281 21.51 -23.97 -13.93
CA HIS A 281 22.92 -23.65 -13.76
C HIS A 281 23.12 -22.95 -12.40
N PRO A 282 24.25 -23.19 -11.67
CA PRO A 282 24.47 -22.70 -10.32
C PRO A 282 24.42 -21.17 -10.14
N LYS A 283 24.13 -20.40 -11.19
CA LYS A 283 24.17 -18.93 -11.18
C LYS A 283 22.82 -18.24 -11.01
N GLN A 284 21.68 -18.94 -11.22
CA GLN A 284 20.37 -18.27 -11.13
C GLN A 284 19.75 -18.46 -9.75
N PRO A 285 19.39 -17.36 -9.08
CA PRO A 285 18.77 -17.45 -7.76
C PRO A 285 17.30 -17.86 -7.86
N ILE A 286 16.88 -18.67 -6.90
CA ILE A 286 15.49 -19.07 -6.70
C ILE A 286 14.96 -18.37 -5.47
N VAL A 287 13.76 -17.81 -5.58
CA VAL A 287 13.06 -17.13 -4.49
C VAL A 287 11.74 -17.84 -4.23
N ILE A 288 11.50 -18.24 -2.99
CA ILE A 288 10.18 -18.63 -2.50
C ILE A 288 9.58 -17.41 -1.83
N LEU A 289 8.46 -16.94 -2.34
CA LEU A 289 7.74 -15.79 -1.81
C LEU A 289 6.47 -16.24 -1.10
N LEU A 290 6.34 -15.85 0.17
CA LEU A 290 5.14 -16.05 0.99
C LEU A 290 4.41 -14.69 1.13
N GLU A 291 3.30 -14.53 0.43
CA GLU A 291 2.49 -13.32 0.56
C GLU A 291 1.52 -13.45 1.75
N ASP A 292 1.37 -12.33 2.50
CA ASP A 292 0.48 -12.20 3.66
C ASP A 292 0.70 -13.32 4.70
N LEU A 293 1.92 -13.34 5.24
CA LEU A 293 2.37 -14.37 6.19
C LEU A 293 1.45 -14.50 7.41
N GLU A 294 0.78 -13.43 7.82
CA GLU A 294 -0.21 -13.42 8.90
C GLU A 294 -1.40 -14.37 8.67
N LEU A 295 -1.75 -14.66 7.41
CA LEU A 295 -2.80 -15.62 7.07
C LEU A 295 -2.34 -17.06 7.16
N LEU A 296 -1.04 -17.33 6.90
CA LEU A 296 -0.44 -18.65 6.98
C LEU A 296 0.05 -19.00 8.38
N CYS A 297 0.47 -17.99 9.14
CA CYS A 297 1.03 -18.11 10.49
C CYS A 297 0.40 -17.11 11.45
N PRO A 298 -0.92 -17.20 11.75
CA PRO A 298 -1.58 -16.27 12.63
C PRO A 298 -1.11 -16.40 14.08
N ALA A 299 -0.99 -15.24 14.78
CA ALA A 299 -0.83 -15.23 16.22
C ALA A 299 -2.17 -15.61 16.85
N THR A 300 -2.29 -16.84 17.31
CA THR A 300 -3.54 -17.36 17.93
C THR A 300 -3.82 -16.61 19.23
N SER A 301 -4.93 -15.87 19.27
CA SER A 301 -5.52 -15.41 20.54
C SER A 301 -6.32 -16.54 21.15
N ALA A 302 -6.31 -16.66 22.48
CA ALA A 302 -6.98 -17.73 23.23
C ALA A 302 -8.51 -17.83 23.02
N SER A 303 -9.12 -16.87 22.31
CA SER A 303 -10.55 -16.83 22.02
C SER A 303 -10.99 -17.66 20.78
N ASP A 304 -10.07 -18.05 19.90
CA ASP A 304 -10.41 -18.68 18.60
C ASP A 304 -10.14 -20.19 18.56
N ALA A 305 -10.41 -20.90 19.65
CA ALA A 305 -10.06 -22.31 19.84
C ALA A 305 -10.62 -23.28 18.77
N ARG A 306 -11.69 -22.94 18.04
CA ARG A 306 -12.28 -23.84 17.03
C ARG A 306 -11.54 -23.85 15.69
N ASN A 307 -10.90 -22.74 15.29
CA ASN A 307 -10.11 -22.66 14.05
C ASN A 307 -8.60 -22.83 14.26
N SER A 308 -8.15 -22.89 15.52
CA SER A 308 -6.73 -22.92 15.88
C SER A 308 -6.02 -24.23 15.46
N GLY A 309 -6.73 -25.35 15.44
CA GLY A 309 -6.12 -26.65 15.13
C GLY A 309 -5.56 -26.77 13.72
N ASN A 310 -6.30 -26.30 12.71
CA ASN A 310 -5.84 -26.34 11.31
C ASN A 310 -4.73 -25.30 11.06
N ALA A 311 -4.87 -24.09 11.59
CA ALA A 311 -3.85 -23.06 11.47
C ALA A 311 -2.52 -23.49 12.12
N MET A 312 -2.55 -24.10 13.29
CA MET A 312 -1.36 -24.62 13.96
C MET A 312 -0.64 -25.70 13.14
N ARG A 313 -1.39 -26.60 12.47
CA ARG A 313 -0.81 -27.66 11.64
C ARG A 313 -0.11 -27.09 10.42
N ILE A 314 -0.76 -26.14 9.72
CA ILE A 314 -0.19 -25.43 8.57
C ILE A 314 1.07 -24.69 8.98
N THR A 315 1.01 -23.95 10.08
CA THR A 315 2.15 -23.21 10.65
C THR A 315 3.31 -24.13 11.02
N ALA A 316 3.03 -25.25 11.69
CA ALA A 316 4.06 -26.24 12.05
C ALA A 316 4.71 -26.87 10.80
N GLN A 317 3.90 -27.21 9.78
CA GLN A 317 4.43 -27.72 8.52
C GLN A 317 5.31 -26.70 7.80
N LEU A 318 4.87 -25.44 7.75
CA LEU A 318 5.66 -24.35 7.14
C LEU A 318 6.99 -24.16 7.88
N TYR A 319 6.99 -24.18 9.20
CA TYR A 319 8.23 -24.09 10.00
C TYR A 319 9.20 -25.20 9.67
N LYS A 320 8.70 -26.45 9.59
CA LYS A 320 9.52 -27.60 9.21
C LYS A 320 10.17 -27.40 7.83
N LEU A 321 9.41 -26.95 6.84
CA LEU A 321 9.90 -26.72 5.48
C LEU A 321 10.95 -25.61 5.43
N ILE A 322 10.74 -24.51 6.16
CA ILE A 322 11.70 -23.40 6.24
C ILE A 322 12.98 -23.83 6.95
N ASP A 323 12.88 -24.57 8.05
CA ASP A 323 14.03 -25.06 8.83
C ASP A 323 14.86 -26.07 8.01
N GLU A 324 14.24 -26.85 7.11
CA GLU A 324 14.91 -27.80 6.23
C GLU A 324 15.60 -27.18 5.01
N LEU A 325 15.18 -25.98 4.56
CA LEU A 325 15.71 -25.31 3.37
C LEU A 325 17.25 -25.14 3.38
N PRO A 326 17.89 -24.62 4.45
CA PRO A 326 19.34 -24.40 4.47
C PRO A 326 20.16 -25.70 4.33
N HIS A 327 19.60 -26.82 4.77
CA HIS A 327 20.24 -28.13 4.75
C HIS A 327 20.10 -28.84 3.41
N ARG A 328 18.95 -28.69 2.76
CA ARG A 328 18.61 -29.39 1.50
C ARG A 328 19.01 -28.63 0.25
N SER A 329 18.99 -27.29 0.30
CA SER A 329 19.11 -26.47 -0.89
C SER A 329 20.10 -25.33 -0.70
N ARG A 330 20.96 -25.08 -1.69
CA ARG A 330 21.92 -23.98 -1.68
C ARG A 330 21.38 -22.85 -2.54
N GLY A 331 21.24 -21.63 -1.97
CA GLY A 331 20.89 -20.46 -2.76
C GLY A 331 19.41 -20.27 -3.03
N ILE A 332 18.52 -20.95 -2.29
CA ILE A 332 17.10 -20.63 -2.25
C ILE A 332 16.90 -19.55 -1.19
N LEU A 333 16.35 -18.42 -1.62
CA LEU A 333 16.00 -17.29 -0.76
C LEU A 333 14.51 -17.40 -0.42
N CYS A 334 14.14 -17.38 0.88
CA CYS A 334 12.75 -17.36 1.30
C CYS A 334 12.37 -15.96 1.79
N LEU A 335 11.48 -15.30 1.06
CA LEU A 335 10.96 -13.99 1.38
C LEU A 335 9.50 -14.10 1.81
N ALA A 336 9.14 -13.36 2.84
CA ALA A 336 7.74 -13.24 3.26
C ALA A 336 7.32 -11.78 3.28
N SER A 337 6.05 -11.50 3.04
CA SER A 337 5.46 -10.18 3.23
C SER A 337 4.41 -10.20 4.32
N SER A 338 4.34 -9.12 5.11
CA SER A 338 3.29 -8.92 6.11
C SER A 338 2.85 -7.47 6.18
N SER A 339 1.55 -7.27 6.33
CA SER A 339 0.96 -5.95 6.59
C SER A 339 0.74 -5.70 8.09
N ALA A 340 0.66 -6.76 8.87
CA ALA A 340 0.42 -6.71 10.31
C ALA A 340 1.42 -7.62 11.06
N PRO A 341 2.66 -7.18 11.30
CA PRO A 341 3.71 -8.02 11.90
C PRO A 341 3.33 -8.55 13.28
N ASN A 342 2.50 -7.83 14.03
CA ASN A 342 2.01 -8.28 15.35
C ASN A 342 0.97 -9.39 15.25
N ALA A 343 0.34 -9.58 14.08
CA ALA A 343 -0.57 -10.69 13.82
C ALA A 343 0.15 -11.97 13.38
N VAL A 344 1.46 -11.87 13.07
CA VAL A 344 2.29 -13.02 12.73
C VAL A 344 2.74 -13.74 14.02
N HIS A 345 2.65 -15.04 14.04
CA HIS A 345 3.04 -15.85 15.20
C HIS A 345 4.52 -15.60 15.59
N PRO A 346 4.85 -15.36 16.88
CA PRO A 346 6.20 -14.98 17.31
C PRO A 346 7.30 -15.98 16.92
N HIS A 347 6.97 -17.27 16.85
CA HIS A 347 7.91 -18.31 16.43
C HIS A 347 8.32 -18.22 14.93
N ALA A 348 7.52 -17.55 14.08
CA ALA A 348 7.90 -17.28 12.69
C ALA A 348 9.00 -16.22 12.60
N ARG A 349 9.01 -15.25 13.52
CA ARG A 349 9.93 -14.11 13.57
C ARG A 349 11.23 -14.38 14.33
N ARG A 350 11.49 -15.64 14.73
CA ARG A 350 12.74 -16.01 15.41
C ARG A 350 13.93 -16.01 14.46
N ALA A 351 15.11 -15.79 15.02
CA ALA A 351 16.37 -16.04 14.33
C ALA A 351 16.40 -17.48 13.77
N GLY A 352 16.84 -17.62 12.53
CA GLY A 352 16.80 -18.88 11.79
C GLY A 352 15.60 -19.05 10.87
N ARG A 353 14.51 -18.29 11.08
CA ARG A 353 13.36 -18.21 10.17
C ARG A 353 13.28 -16.80 9.59
N PHE A 354 12.24 -16.03 9.87
CA PHE A 354 12.08 -14.65 9.40
C PHE A 354 12.58 -13.63 10.44
N GLY A 355 13.76 -13.89 11.03
CA GLY A 355 14.36 -12.96 12.02
C GLY A 355 14.97 -11.70 11.41
N HIS A 356 15.16 -11.66 10.09
CA HIS A 356 15.59 -10.46 9.39
C HIS A 356 14.37 -9.72 8.85
N GLU A 357 14.03 -8.61 9.49
CA GLU A 357 12.88 -7.79 9.13
C GLU A 357 13.34 -6.57 8.32
N ILE A 358 12.75 -6.40 7.14
CA ILE A 358 12.97 -5.25 6.27
C ILE A 358 11.71 -4.40 6.33
N CYS A 359 11.79 -3.25 7.00
CA CYS A 359 10.66 -2.35 7.14
C CYS A 359 10.53 -1.44 5.91
N ILE A 360 9.32 -1.32 5.41
CA ILE A 360 8.92 -0.34 4.42
C ILE A 360 8.09 0.71 5.15
N ASP A 361 8.76 1.80 5.49
CA ASP A 361 8.13 2.93 6.17
C ASP A 361 7.23 3.74 5.23
N MET A 362 6.43 4.62 5.82
CA MET A 362 5.66 5.57 5.02
C MET A 362 6.59 6.57 4.34
N PRO A 363 6.31 6.94 3.09
CA PRO A 363 7.19 7.82 2.34
C PRO A 363 7.23 9.22 2.97
N THR A 364 8.44 9.77 3.08
CA THR A 364 8.68 11.16 3.50
C THR A 364 8.14 12.15 2.46
N GLU A 365 8.06 13.43 2.78
CA GLU A 365 7.58 14.46 1.86
C GLU A 365 8.38 14.47 0.54
N GLN A 366 9.70 14.39 0.62
CA GLN A 366 10.56 14.33 -0.56
C GLN A 366 10.34 13.05 -1.38
N GLN A 367 10.18 11.90 -0.71
CA GLN A 367 9.89 10.63 -1.38
C GLN A 367 8.50 10.64 -2.04
N ARG A 368 7.48 11.22 -1.39
CA ARG A 368 6.15 11.38 -2.02
C ARG A 368 6.19 12.24 -3.27
N ARG A 369 6.97 13.33 -3.24
CA ARG A 369 7.22 14.17 -4.42
C ARG A 369 7.82 13.38 -5.57
N GLN A 370 8.89 12.61 -5.30
CA GLN A 370 9.57 11.80 -6.30
C GLN A 370 8.68 10.66 -6.83
N LEU A 371 7.96 9.98 -5.93
CA LEU A 371 7.01 8.92 -6.28
C LEU A 371 5.90 9.43 -7.19
N PHE A 372 5.30 10.58 -6.84
CA PHE A 372 4.23 11.16 -7.63
C PHE A 372 4.72 11.57 -9.03
N ALA A 373 5.90 12.21 -9.10
CA ALA A 373 6.52 12.58 -10.38
C ALA A 373 6.85 11.34 -11.23
N GLY A 374 7.45 10.30 -10.64
CA GLY A 374 7.78 9.07 -11.35
C GLY A 374 6.56 8.30 -11.84
N LEU A 375 5.50 8.20 -11.03
CA LEU A 375 4.24 7.58 -11.42
C LEU A 375 3.55 8.37 -12.54
N TRP A 376 3.61 9.70 -12.51
CA TRP A 376 3.08 10.56 -13.57
C TRP A 376 3.82 10.33 -14.89
N GLN A 377 5.15 10.34 -14.87
CA GLN A 377 5.98 10.10 -16.07
C GLN A 377 5.73 8.72 -16.66
N GLN A 378 5.67 7.68 -15.83
CA GLN A 378 5.37 6.32 -16.29
C GLN A 378 4.03 6.23 -17.01
N GLN A 379 3.03 6.96 -16.54
CA GLN A 379 1.72 6.99 -17.15
C GLN A 379 1.68 7.75 -18.48
N LEU A 380 2.51 8.78 -18.63
CA LEU A 380 2.66 9.51 -19.90
C LEU A 380 3.33 8.64 -20.98
N GLU A 381 4.38 7.90 -20.62
CA GLU A 381 5.07 6.97 -21.52
C GLU A 381 4.11 5.90 -22.07
N GLU A 382 3.16 5.43 -21.27
CA GLU A 382 2.16 4.44 -21.68
C GLU A 382 1.18 4.96 -22.74
N LYS A 383 0.92 6.27 -22.78
CA LYS A 383 -0.11 6.85 -23.65
C LYS A 383 0.41 7.43 -24.97
N GLN A 384 1.72 7.46 -25.18
CA GLN A 384 2.36 8.13 -26.34
C GLN A 384 1.96 9.63 -26.51
N GLN A 385 1.42 10.28 -25.47
CA GLN A 385 1.00 11.68 -25.45
C GLN A 385 2.07 12.55 -24.76
N GLN A 386 3.29 12.62 -25.30
CA GLN A 386 4.46 13.02 -24.53
C GLN A 386 4.67 14.52 -24.29
N GLU A 387 4.13 15.45 -25.09
CA GLU A 387 4.59 16.85 -25.00
C GLU A 387 3.67 17.82 -24.26
N GLN A 388 2.37 17.65 -24.36
CA GLN A 388 1.41 18.61 -23.74
C GLN A 388 1.11 18.30 -22.27
N ASP A 389 1.00 17.01 -21.91
CA ASP A 389 0.64 16.59 -20.55
C ASP A 389 1.83 16.71 -19.56
N SER A 390 3.08 16.71 -20.05
CA SER A 390 4.27 16.90 -19.20
C SER A 390 4.37 18.33 -18.63
N GLN A 391 3.81 19.32 -19.32
CA GLN A 391 3.82 20.72 -18.88
C GLN A 391 2.77 21.04 -17.81
N LEU A 392 1.77 20.16 -17.59
CA LEU A 392 0.73 20.37 -16.58
C LEU A 392 1.26 20.26 -15.15
N LEU A 393 2.33 19.50 -14.93
CA LEU A 393 2.88 19.26 -13.60
C LEU A 393 4.03 20.22 -13.27
N THR A 394 3.69 21.38 -12.70
CA THR A 394 4.71 22.36 -12.27
C THR A 394 5.41 21.93 -10.98
N PRO A 395 6.67 22.32 -10.74
CA PRO A 395 7.39 22.01 -9.49
C PRO A 395 6.65 22.47 -8.22
N ALA A 396 5.99 23.64 -8.29
CA ALA A 396 5.19 24.16 -7.19
C ALA A 396 3.96 23.27 -6.88
N LEU A 397 3.35 22.70 -7.90
CA LEU A 397 2.23 21.77 -7.76
C LEU A 397 2.67 20.45 -7.12
N LEU A 398 3.86 19.94 -7.50
CA LEU A 398 4.46 18.75 -6.90
C LEU A 398 4.74 18.96 -5.40
N ASP A 399 5.26 20.12 -5.02
CA ASP A 399 5.51 20.46 -3.63
C ASP A 399 4.19 20.57 -2.85
N TYR A 400 3.17 21.18 -3.44
CA TYR A 400 1.84 21.24 -2.85
C TYR A 400 1.23 19.83 -2.64
N VAL A 401 1.32 18.96 -3.65
CA VAL A 401 0.85 17.57 -3.53
C VAL A 401 1.60 16.85 -2.41
N ALA A 402 2.93 16.96 -2.36
CA ALA A 402 3.74 16.31 -1.34
C ALA A 402 3.37 16.75 0.09
N GLN A 403 3.03 18.04 0.28
CA GLN A 403 2.57 18.57 1.56
C GLN A 403 1.16 18.08 1.92
N GLN A 404 0.23 18.08 0.97
CA GLN A 404 -1.17 17.69 1.23
C GLN A 404 -1.41 16.17 1.31
N THR A 405 -0.47 15.36 0.83
CA THR A 405 -0.57 13.89 0.84
C THR A 405 0.10 13.24 2.05
N GLN A 406 0.16 13.92 3.18
CA GLN A 406 0.70 13.36 4.41
C GLN A 406 -0.07 12.09 4.81
N GLY A 407 0.67 11.01 5.17
CA GLY A 407 0.09 9.71 5.49
C GLY A 407 -0.40 8.88 4.30
N TYR A 408 -0.18 9.34 3.05
CA TYR A 408 -0.51 8.55 1.86
C TYR A 408 0.55 7.50 1.60
N VAL A 409 0.08 6.30 1.25
CA VAL A 409 0.92 5.22 0.72
C VAL A 409 0.91 5.26 -0.81
N ILE A 410 1.77 4.47 -1.45
CA ILE A 410 1.88 4.42 -2.91
C ILE A 410 0.54 4.10 -3.59
N ALA A 411 -0.24 3.20 -3.00
CA ALA A 411 -1.56 2.85 -3.52
C ALA A 411 -2.51 4.07 -3.56
N ASP A 412 -2.44 4.95 -2.56
CA ASP A 412 -3.25 6.17 -2.51
C ASP A 412 -2.82 7.18 -3.58
N LEU A 413 -1.50 7.35 -3.77
CA LEU A 413 -0.95 8.20 -4.83
C LEU A 413 -1.33 7.68 -6.22
N THR A 414 -1.28 6.36 -6.42
CA THR A 414 -1.70 5.72 -7.67
C THR A 414 -3.21 5.90 -7.91
N LEU A 415 -4.03 5.80 -6.87
CA LEU A 415 -5.47 6.04 -6.95
C LEU A 415 -5.78 7.48 -7.33
N LEU A 416 -5.10 8.45 -6.69
CA LEU A 416 -5.21 9.88 -7.02
C LEU A 416 -4.91 10.13 -8.50
N LEU A 417 -3.81 9.59 -9.00
CA LEU A 417 -3.42 9.71 -10.40
C LEU A 417 -4.44 9.09 -11.36
N ARG A 418 -4.97 7.90 -11.03
CA ARG A 418 -6.00 7.25 -11.85
C ARG A 418 -7.28 8.08 -11.93
N GLN A 419 -7.71 8.69 -10.82
CA GLN A 419 -8.89 9.56 -10.80
C GLN A 419 -8.67 10.83 -11.63
N LEU A 420 -7.51 11.46 -11.53
CA LEU A 420 -7.12 12.59 -12.37
C LEU A 420 -7.18 12.23 -13.85
N GLN A 421 -6.59 11.10 -14.23
CA GLN A 421 -6.58 10.63 -15.62
C GLN A 421 -7.97 10.33 -16.15
N GLN A 422 -8.84 9.74 -15.35
CA GLN A 422 -10.22 9.41 -15.75
C GLN A 422 -10.99 10.67 -16.17
N ARG A 423 -10.71 11.81 -15.50
CA ARG A 423 -11.28 13.09 -15.88
C ARG A 423 -10.61 13.71 -17.11
N MET A 424 -9.30 13.57 -17.24
CA MET A 424 -8.54 14.06 -18.40
C MET A 424 -8.92 13.36 -19.71
N LEU A 425 -9.40 12.12 -19.65
CA LEU A 425 -9.90 11.40 -20.83
C LEU A 425 -11.15 12.07 -21.45
N ASN A 426 -11.93 12.78 -20.66
CA ASN A 426 -13.17 13.42 -21.11
C ASN A 426 -13.01 14.91 -21.43
N LEU A 427 -11.98 15.57 -20.90
CA LEU A 427 -11.72 17.00 -21.03
C LEU A 427 -10.21 17.22 -20.98
N LEU A 428 -9.63 17.93 -21.95
CA LEU A 428 -8.26 18.43 -21.85
C LEU A 428 -8.30 19.69 -20.97
N PRO A 429 -7.95 19.61 -19.67
CA PRO A 429 -8.06 20.75 -18.77
C PRO A 429 -6.96 21.76 -19.07
N THR A 430 -7.28 23.03 -18.91
CA THR A 430 -6.26 24.09 -18.83
C THR A 430 -5.42 23.88 -17.54
N PRO A 431 -4.17 24.39 -17.47
CA PRO A 431 -3.34 24.24 -16.26
C PRO A 431 -4.02 24.73 -14.96
N ALA A 432 -4.84 25.77 -15.03
CA ALA A 432 -5.60 26.29 -13.90
C ALA A 432 -6.74 25.36 -13.46
N GLU A 433 -7.45 24.75 -14.42
CA GLU A 433 -8.48 23.76 -14.15
C GLU A 433 -7.90 22.45 -13.58
N PHE A 434 -6.73 22.04 -14.06
CA PHE A 434 -6.00 20.89 -13.52
C PHE A 434 -5.61 21.10 -12.05
N ASP A 435 -5.10 22.29 -11.69
CA ASP A 435 -4.77 22.65 -10.31
C ASP A 435 -6.02 22.59 -9.40
N LEU A 436 -7.16 23.13 -9.88
CA LEU A 436 -8.42 23.10 -9.14
C LEU A 436 -8.95 21.66 -8.96
N LEU A 437 -8.90 20.85 -10.00
CA LEU A 437 -9.30 19.44 -9.95
C LEU A 437 -8.44 18.65 -8.97
N LEU A 438 -7.12 18.83 -9.03
CA LEU A 438 -6.19 18.18 -8.13
C LEU A 438 -6.47 18.54 -6.66
N LYS A 439 -6.68 19.84 -6.36
CA LYS A 439 -7.04 20.28 -5.02
C LYS A 439 -8.35 19.67 -4.52
N ASN A 440 -9.36 19.59 -5.36
CA ASN A 440 -10.65 18.96 -5.02
C ASN A 440 -10.50 17.46 -4.70
N TYR A 441 -9.73 16.73 -5.50
CA TYR A 441 -9.49 15.30 -5.22
C TYR A 441 -8.66 15.06 -3.96
N LEU A 442 -7.67 15.92 -3.69
CA LEU A 442 -6.89 15.85 -2.45
C LEU A 442 -7.76 16.06 -1.20
N LEU A 443 -8.81 16.88 -1.28
CA LEU A 443 -9.76 17.05 -0.19
C LEU A 443 -10.67 15.83 0.02
N GLN A 444 -11.05 15.14 -1.06
CA GLN A 444 -11.97 13.99 -1.02
C GLN A 444 -11.29 12.68 -0.61
N LEU A 445 -10.03 12.48 -1.04
CA LEU A 445 -9.30 11.25 -0.76
C LEU A 445 -8.76 11.24 0.67
N GLN A 446 -9.13 10.22 1.42
CA GLN A 446 -8.54 9.93 2.73
C GLN A 446 -7.45 8.88 2.60
N PRO A 447 -6.35 8.96 3.38
CA PRO A 447 -5.30 7.95 3.39
C PRO A 447 -5.85 6.55 3.69
N SER A 448 -5.40 5.53 2.96
CA SER A 448 -5.85 4.14 3.19
C SER A 448 -5.41 3.61 4.55
N ALA A 449 -4.29 4.10 5.06
CA ALA A 449 -3.83 3.79 6.42
C ALA A 449 -4.81 4.22 7.51
N SER A 450 -5.60 5.28 7.27
CA SER A 450 -6.63 5.73 8.20
C SER A 450 -7.96 4.96 8.08
N ARG A 451 -8.21 4.33 6.91
CA ARG A 451 -9.42 3.52 6.69
C ARG A 451 -9.34 2.13 7.31
N ALA A 452 -8.12 1.60 7.48
CA ALA A 452 -7.87 0.26 8.01
C ALA A 452 -7.97 0.17 9.54
N THR A 453 -8.12 1.31 10.22
CA THR A 453 -8.23 1.40 11.69
C THR A 453 -9.53 2.09 12.04
N ASP A 454 -10.21 1.62 13.11
CA ASP A 454 -11.40 2.28 13.68
C ASP A 454 -11.09 3.69 14.24
N VAL A 455 -9.84 4.13 14.10
CA VAL A 455 -9.32 5.40 14.61
C VAL A 455 -9.53 6.51 13.58
N ARG A 456 -10.29 7.53 13.92
CA ARG A 456 -10.61 8.67 13.05
C ARG A 456 -9.40 9.59 12.89
N VAL A 457 -8.83 9.61 11.69
CA VAL A 457 -7.84 10.61 11.27
C VAL A 457 -8.58 11.75 10.59
N LEU A 458 -8.49 12.95 11.16
CA LEU A 458 -9.20 14.13 10.65
C LEU A 458 -8.25 15.03 9.87
N LYS A 459 -8.64 15.42 8.65
CA LYS A 459 -8.00 16.53 7.92
C LYS A 459 -8.56 17.85 8.46
N LEU A 460 -7.68 18.74 8.87
CA LEU A 460 -8.04 20.01 9.49
C LEU A 460 -7.93 21.14 8.45
N SER A 461 -8.97 21.94 8.34
CA SER A 461 -9.04 23.07 7.41
C SER A 461 -8.75 24.41 8.09
N THR A 462 -9.00 24.55 9.41
CA THR A 462 -8.98 25.84 10.12
C THR A 462 -7.83 25.94 11.12
N GLY A 463 -7.12 27.08 11.11
CA GLY A 463 -6.04 27.42 12.02
C GLY A 463 -6.51 28.26 13.23
N PHE A 464 -5.58 28.88 13.96
CA PHE A 464 -5.88 29.74 15.11
C PHE A 464 -6.76 30.96 14.81
N GLU A 465 -6.95 31.29 13.54
CA GLU A 465 -7.86 32.35 13.09
C GLU A 465 -9.33 32.03 13.43
N SER A 466 -9.68 30.77 13.48
CA SER A 466 -11.05 30.31 13.84
C SER A 466 -11.39 30.41 15.32
N ILE A 467 -10.41 30.72 16.17
CA ILE A 467 -10.60 30.88 17.62
C ILE A 467 -10.58 32.37 17.92
N GLY A 468 -11.71 32.93 18.39
CA GLY A 468 -11.80 34.34 18.79
C GLY A 468 -11.03 34.62 20.09
N GLY A 469 -10.25 35.67 20.12
CA GLY A 469 -9.53 36.13 21.31
C GLY A 469 -8.43 35.20 21.82
N MET A 470 -8.29 35.09 23.13
CA MET A 470 -7.30 34.22 23.85
C MET A 470 -5.85 34.45 23.41
N ALA A 471 -5.44 35.70 23.17
CA ALA A 471 -4.13 36.04 22.62
C ALA A 471 -2.95 35.53 23.45
N ALA A 472 -3.06 35.60 24.78
CA ALA A 472 -2.03 35.08 25.69
C ALA A 472 -1.85 33.56 25.57
N LEU A 473 -2.96 32.80 25.52
CA LEU A 473 -2.94 31.35 25.36
C LEU A 473 -2.36 30.94 24.00
N LYS A 474 -2.77 31.60 22.92
CA LYS A 474 -2.23 31.38 21.57
C LYS A 474 -0.73 31.60 21.55
N ARG A 475 -0.24 32.70 22.14
CA ARG A 475 1.18 33.01 22.24
C ARG A 475 1.94 31.94 23.05
N THR A 476 1.37 31.49 24.16
CA THR A 476 1.97 30.41 24.97
C THR A 476 2.11 29.14 24.16
N LEU A 477 1.08 28.72 23.41
CA LEU A 477 1.12 27.54 22.54
C LEU A 477 2.12 27.70 21.38
N GLN A 478 2.18 28.90 20.77
CA GLN A 478 3.14 29.19 19.72
C GLN A 478 4.59 29.06 20.19
N VAL A 479 4.91 29.59 21.36
CA VAL A 479 6.27 29.57 21.89
C VAL A 479 6.64 28.22 22.49
N SER A 480 5.74 27.61 23.31
CA SER A 480 6.08 26.41 24.06
C SER A 480 5.97 25.10 23.27
N VAL A 481 5.18 25.08 22.20
CA VAL A 481 4.92 23.86 21.42
C VAL A 481 5.33 24.04 19.95
N LEU A 482 4.76 25.06 19.25
CA LEU A 482 5.04 25.21 17.82
C LEU A 482 6.46 25.58 17.51
N ALA A 483 7.09 26.48 18.30
CA ALA A 483 8.48 26.85 18.11
C ALA A 483 9.40 25.65 18.33
N ALA A 484 9.11 24.83 19.33
CA ALA A 484 9.86 23.61 19.61
C ALA A 484 9.79 22.60 18.44
N LEU A 485 8.60 22.43 17.84
CA LEU A 485 8.39 21.52 16.72
C LEU A 485 9.00 22.04 15.40
N ARG A 486 8.89 23.36 15.13
CA ARG A 486 9.42 23.98 13.90
C ARG A 486 10.94 24.11 13.91
N HIS A 487 11.57 24.28 15.07
CA HIS A 487 13.00 24.49 15.24
C HIS A 487 13.64 23.39 16.11
N SER A 488 13.32 22.13 15.80
CA SER A 488 13.78 20.96 16.55
C SER A 488 15.31 20.89 16.66
N GLU A 489 16.05 21.25 15.61
CA GLU A 489 17.52 21.28 15.62
C GLU A 489 18.08 22.34 16.59
N ALA A 490 17.46 23.52 16.65
CA ALA A 490 17.85 24.56 17.59
C ALA A 490 17.58 24.12 19.04
N HIS A 491 16.42 23.49 19.29
CA HIS A 491 16.09 22.90 20.60
C HIS A 491 17.09 21.81 21.03
N ALA A 492 17.47 20.93 20.10
CA ALA A 492 18.47 19.88 20.36
C ALA A 492 19.85 20.46 20.73
N ARG A 493 20.28 21.57 20.09
CA ARG A 493 21.52 22.27 20.42
C ARG A 493 21.56 22.82 21.87
N PHE A 494 20.38 23.19 22.40
CA PHE A 494 20.24 23.65 23.79
C PHE A 494 19.97 22.50 24.76
N GLY A 495 19.99 21.25 24.32
CA GLY A 495 19.69 20.07 25.15
C GLY A 495 18.24 19.98 25.61
N LEU A 496 17.31 20.73 24.96
CA LEU A 496 15.91 20.74 25.31
C LEU A 496 15.17 19.58 24.61
N SER A 497 14.49 18.75 25.39
CA SER A 497 13.60 17.72 24.84
C SER A 497 12.29 18.32 24.33
N LEU A 498 11.78 17.76 23.24
CA LEU A 498 10.45 18.11 22.76
C LEU A 498 9.37 17.66 23.75
N PRO A 499 8.31 18.45 23.98
CA PRO A 499 7.23 18.05 24.88
C PRO A 499 6.53 16.83 24.30
N LYS A 500 6.39 15.78 25.12
CA LYS A 500 5.67 14.54 24.75
C LYS A 500 4.18 14.66 24.96
N GLY A 501 3.78 15.37 26.01
CA GLY A 501 2.39 15.51 26.40
C GLY A 501 2.00 16.92 26.80
N LEU A 502 0.80 17.30 26.41
CA LEU A 502 0.16 18.58 26.73
C LEU A 502 -1.20 18.31 27.35
N LEU A 503 -1.46 18.86 28.54
CA LEU A 503 -2.77 18.80 29.19
C LEU A 503 -3.48 20.17 29.10
N LEU A 504 -4.60 20.20 28.41
CA LEU A 504 -5.52 21.34 28.36
C LEU A 504 -6.58 21.17 29.45
N TYR A 505 -6.63 22.07 30.42
CA TYR A 505 -7.62 21.99 31.48
C TYR A 505 -8.36 23.32 31.65
N GLY A 506 -9.61 23.25 32.06
CA GLY A 506 -10.46 24.44 32.24
C GLY A 506 -11.93 24.14 32.09
N PRO A 507 -12.80 25.16 32.22
CA PRO A 507 -14.23 24.98 32.22
C PRO A 507 -14.75 24.36 30.91
N PRO A 508 -15.93 23.67 30.97
CA PRO A 508 -16.55 23.12 29.76
C PRO A 508 -16.97 24.24 28.80
N GLY A 509 -17.03 23.93 27.50
CA GLY A 509 -17.43 24.90 26.47
C GLY A 509 -16.40 25.98 26.13
N CYS A 510 -15.14 25.90 26.66
CA CYS A 510 -14.09 26.88 26.39
C CYS A 510 -13.14 26.46 25.25
N ALA A 511 -13.63 25.74 24.25
CA ALA A 511 -12.95 25.42 23.00
C ALA A 511 -11.66 24.57 23.12
N LYS A 512 -11.46 23.74 24.16
CA LYS A 512 -10.28 22.87 24.33
C LYS A 512 -10.03 21.97 23.12
N THR A 513 -11.08 21.31 22.64
CA THR A 513 -11.05 20.44 21.45
C THR A 513 -10.68 21.24 20.17
N SER A 514 -11.21 22.45 20.03
CA SER A 514 -10.89 23.34 18.89
C SER A 514 -9.45 23.81 18.91
N ILE A 515 -8.91 24.14 20.11
CA ILE A 515 -7.50 24.52 20.29
C ILE A 515 -6.58 23.39 19.87
N ALA A 516 -6.87 22.14 20.25
CA ALA A 516 -6.06 20.98 19.84
C ALA A 516 -6.08 20.76 18.32
N LYS A 517 -7.25 20.95 17.67
CA LYS A 517 -7.36 20.89 16.20
C LYS A 517 -6.53 21.99 15.53
N CYS A 518 -6.64 23.24 15.99
CA CYS A 518 -5.86 24.35 15.45
C CYS A 518 -4.36 24.15 15.65
N LEU A 519 -3.94 23.64 16.80
CA LEU A 519 -2.55 23.32 17.11
C LEU A 519 -1.98 22.29 16.11
N ALA A 520 -2.72 21.22 15.82
CA ALA A 520 -2.31 20.20 14.87
C ALA A 520 -2.17 20.77 13.44
N LYS A 521 -3.09 21.66 13.04
CA LYS A 521 -3.02 22.34 11.73
C LYS A 521 -1.78 23.22 11.61
N GLU A 522 -1.52 24.06 12.62
CA GLU A 522 -0.38 24.98 12.64
C GLU A 522 0.98 24.23 12.71
N ALA A 523 0.98 23.06 13.34
CA ALA A 523 2.15 22.19 13.42
C ALA A 523 2.32 21.29 12.19
N ASN A 524 1.41 21.31 11.22
CA ASN A 524 1.35 20.38 10.08
C ASN A 524 1.40 18.90 10.54
N MET A 525 0.68 18.56 11.61
CA MET A 525 0.63 17.20 12.16
C MET A 525 -0.68 16.50 11.77
N THR A 526 -0.61 15.21 11.60
CA THR A 526 -1.80 14.36 11.46
C THR A 526 -2.59 14.37 12.77
N PHE A 527 -3.90 14.60 12.73
CA PHE A 527 -4.73 14.69 13.93
C PHE A 527 -5.53 13.40 14.14
N ILE A 528 -5.28 12.73 15.24
CA ILE A 528 -6.02 11.55 15.69
C ILE A 528 -6.82 11.94 16.92
N ALA A 529 -8.15 11.91 16.82
CA ALA A 529 -9.03 12.19 17.95
C ALA A 529 -9.63 10.88 18.48
N SER A 530 -9.66 10.77 19.81
CA SER A 530 -10.38 9.73 20.52
C SER A 530 -11.07 10.31 21.74
N SER A 531 -12.29 9.87 21.97
CA SER A 531 -13.04 10.21 23.18
C SER A 531 -13.04 9.05 24.17
N ALA A 532 -13.25 9.36 25.44
CA ALA A 532 -13.42 8.35 26.48
C ALA A 532 -14.50 7.32 26.15
N ALA A 533 -15.60 7.77 25.53
CA ALA A 533 -16.71 6.91 25.16
C ALA A 533 -16.33 5.84 24.13
N GLU A 534 -15.40 6.15 23.20
CA GLU A 534 -14.89 5.20 22.19
C GLU A 534 -13.96 4.14 22.80
N VAL A 535 -13.28 4.49 23.89
CA VAL A 535 -12.39 3.57 24.62
C VAL A 535 -13.16 2.58 25.49
N TYR A 536 -14.30 3.00 26.04
CA TYR A 536 -15.13 2.13 26.89
C TYR A 536 -15.89 1.09 26.05
N SER A 537 -15.36 -0.13 26.06
CA SER A 537 -16.04 -1.32 25.53
C SER A 537 -16.47 -2.23 26.68
N PRO A 538 -17.65 -2.88 26.63
CA PRO A 538 -18.11 -3.81 27.66
C PRO A 538 -17.23 -5.07 27.77
N TYR A 539 -16.33 -5.30 26.82
CA TYR A 539 -15.45 -6.48 26.83
C TYR A 539 -14.10 -6.16 27.47
N VAL A 540 -13.67 -7.00 28.41
CA VAL A 540 -12.37 -6.89 29.09
C VAL A 540 -11.23 -7.03 28.08
N GLY A 541 -10.28 -6.09 28.11
CA GLY A 541 -9.10 -6.07 27.23
C GLY A 541 -9.29 -5.33 25.91
N CYS A 542 -10.50 -4.89 25.55
CA CYS A 542 -10.70 -4.11 24.32
C CYS A 542 -10.19 -2.68 24.47
N ALA A 543 -10.35 -2.07 25.62
CA ALA A 543 -9.89 -0.72 25.90
C ALA A 543 -8.36 -0.58 25.81
N GLU A 544 -7.62 -1.53 26.38
CA GLU A 544 -6.16 -1.57 26.33
C GLU A 544 -5.67 -1.76 24.89
N ARG A 545 -6.31 -2.67 24.14
CA ARG A 545 -5.99 -2.87 22.71
C ARG A 545 -6.26 -1.63 21.88
N PHE A 546 -7.34 -0.92 22.14
CA PHE A 546 -7.70 0.30 21.43
C PHE A 546 -6.69 1.43 21.67
N ILE A 547 -6.23 1.64 22.92
CA ILE A 547 -5.13 2.58 23.23
C ILE A 547 -3.85 2.19 22.46
N THR A 548 -3.46 0.93 22.52
CA THR A 548 -2.28 0.45 21.78
C THR A 548 -2.45 0.66 20.27
N GLN A 549 -3.65 0.48 19.71
CA GLN A 549 -3.94 0.76 18.31
C GLN A 549 -3.80 2.25 17.96
N ILE A 550 -4.29 3.17 18.83
CA ILE A 550 -4.14 4.62 18.64
C ILE A 550 -2.65 4.97 18.53
N PHE A 551 -1.82 4.53 19.48
CA PHE A 551 -0.39 4.81 19.49
C PHE A 551 0.34 4.17 18.33
N ASN A 552 -0.01 2.95 17.93
CA ASN A 552 0.55 2.30 16.76
C ASN A 552 0.17 3.03 15.46
N THR A 553 -1.07 3.52 15.38
CA THR A 553 -1.54 4.34 14.25
C THR A 553 -0.80 5.67 14.21
N ALA A 554 -0.56 6.30 15.37
CA ALA A 554 0.20 7.54 15.46
C ALA A 554 1.66 7.35 15.05
N ARG A 555 2.32 6.26 15.47
CA ARG A 555 3.68 5.92 15.04
C ARG A 555 3.78 5.75 13.53
N LYS A 556 2.76 5.16 12.91
CA LYS A 556 2.71 4.99 11.45
C LYS A 556 2.45 6.28 10.68
N ASN A 557 1.73 7.24 11.30
CA ASN A 557 1.34 8.51 10.68
C ASN A 557 2.12 9.72 11.24
N ALA A 558 3.29 9.51 11.80
CA ALA A 558 4.11 10.58 12.33
C ALA A 558 4.59 11.55 11.20
N PRO A 559 4.65 12.86 11.43
CA PRO A 559 4.35 13.56 12.68
C PRO A 559 2.84 13.60 12.99
N CYS A 560 2.46 13.24 14.22
CA CYS A 560 1.08 13.05 14.61
C CYS A 560 0.75 13.67 15.96
N LEU A 561 -0.46 14.24 16.10
CA LEU A 561 -1.04 14.70 17.35
C LEU A 561 -2.17 13.74 17.75
N ILE A 562 -2.02 13.07 18.90
CA ILE A 562 -3.08 12.26 19.52
C ILE A 562 -3.87 13.17 20.44
N PHE A 563 -5.16 13.30 20.23
CA PHE A 563 -6.05 14.05 21.10
C PHE A 563 -6.97 13.12 21.89
N LEU A 564 -6.88 13.20 23.22
CA LEU A 564 -7.69 12.44 24.16
C LEU A 564 -8.65 13.39 24.85
N ASP A 565 -9.93 13.37 24.47
CA ASP A 565 -10.94 14.21 25.11
C ASP A 565 -11.50 13.52 26.35
N GLU A 566 -11.85 14.34 27.37
CA GLU A 566 -12.41 13.89 28.66
C GLU A 566 -11.57 12.79 29.34
N ILE A 567 -10.24 12.98 29.39
CA ILE A 567 -9.32 11.99 29.97
C ILE A 567 -9.65 11.64 31.43
N ASP A 568 -10.29 12.52 32.17
CA ASP A 568 -10.77 12.30 33.56
C ASP A 568 -11.77 11.14 33.65
N SER A 569 -12.51 10.86 32.62
CA SER A 569 -13.43 9.72 32.57
C SER A 569 -12.70 8.40 32.38
N LEU A 570 -11.56 8.41 31.66
CA LEU A 570 -10.72 7.22 31.39
C LEU A 570 -9.86 6.84 32.60
N VAL A 571 -9.29 7.84 33.29
CA VAL A 571 -8.20 7.67 34.24
C VAL A 571 -8.41 8.53 35.50
N GLY A 572 -9.60 8.41 36.11
CA GLY A 572 -9.93 9.16 37.32
C GLY A 572 -9.24 8.61 38.57
N ARG A 573 -9.01 9.51 39.58
CA ARG A 573 -8.56 9.14 40.93
C ARG A 573 -9.50 8.14 41.59
N ARG A 574 -8.92 7.22 42.36
CA ARG A 574 -9.63 6.27 43.18
C ARG A 574 -10.57 6.98 44.16
N THR A 575 -11.84 6.94 43.96
CA THR A 575 -12.78 7.08 45.08
C THR A 575 -12.76 5.75 45.85
N VAL A 576 -12.25 5.79 47.06
CA VAL A 576 -12.28 4.67 47.99
C VAL A 576 -13.76 4.51 48.40
N GLY A 577 -14.54 3.82 47.55
CA GLY A 577 -15.94 3.55 47.79
C GLY A 577 -16.28 2.15 47.29
N ASN A 578 -16.70 1.28 48.17
CA ASN A 578 -17.11 -0.11 47.99
C ASN A 578 -17.92 -0.36 46.70
N GLY A 579 -17.30 -1.03 45.73
CA GLY A 579 -17.95 -1.52 44.53
C GLY A 579 -17.03 -2.43 43.75
N SER A 580 -17.13 -3.71 43.98
CA SER A 580 -16.39 -4.78 43.33
C SER A 580 -16.63 -4.79 41.81
N GLY A 581 -15.67 -4.31 40.96
CA GLY A 581 -15.64 -4.57 39.53
C GLY A 581 -15.02 -3.50 38.65
N GLY A 582 -15.20 -2.21 38.89
CA GLY A 582 -14.77 -1.13 37.98
C GLY A 582 -13.29 -0.66 38.13
N GLY A 583 -12.74 -0.74 39.35
CA GLY A 583 -11.40 -0.20 39.63
C GLY A 583 -10.24 -0.94 38.94
N GLY A 584 -10.39 -2.20 38.63
CA GLY A 584 -9.36 -3.01 37.95
C GLY A 584 -9.19 -2.66 36.48
N VAL A 585 -10.25 -2.28 35.78
CA VAL A 585 -10.20 -1.93 34.35
C VAL A 585 -9.55 -0.56 34.18
N GLN A 586 -9.90 0.44 34.99
CA GLN A 586 -9.31 1.78 34.92
C GLN A 586 -7.81 1.74 35.20
N LEU A 587 -7.33 0.91 36.15
CA LEU A 587 -5.92 0.74 36.42
C LEU A 587 -5.16 0.12 35.25
N ARG A 588 -5.74 -0.81 34.53
CA ARG A 588 -5.12 -1.41 33.34
C ARG A 588 -5.02 -0.40 32.20
N ILE A 589 -6.10 0.35 31.96
CA ILE A 589 -6.13 1.44 30.99
C ILE A 589 -5.04 2.47 31.30
N LEU A 590 -4.95 2.91 32.58
CA LEU A 590 -3.90 3.82 33.03
C LEU A 590 -2.51 3.26 32.78
N SER A 591 -2.26 2.01 33.20
CA SER A 591 -0.93 1.40 33.04
C SER A 591 -0.53 1.26 31.56
N THR A 592 -1.50 0.90 30.69
CA THR A 592 -1.27 0.83 29.24
C THR A 592 -0.95 2.21 28.66
N LEU A 593 -1.73 3.24 29.03
CA LEU A 593 -1.47 4.61 28.57
C LEU A 593 -0.09 5.11 29.03
N LEU A 594 0.30 4.88 30.29
CA LEU A 594 1.60 5.24 30.80
C LEU A 594 2.73 4.53 30.06
N THR A 595 2.59 3.23 29.82
CA THR A 595 3.57 2.44 29.06
C THR A 595 3.74 2.94 27.62
N GLU A 596 2.64 3.26 26.96
CA GLU A 596 2.68 3.78 25.57
C GLU A 596 3.30 5.19 25.51
N MET A 597 3.01 6.05 26.51
CA MET A 597 3.62 7.39 26.60
C MET A 597 5.12 7.31 26.91
N ASP A 598 5.52 6.44 27.82
CA ASP A 598 6.92 6.22 28.16
C ASP A 598 7.69 5.60 26.97
N GLY A 599 7.00 4.82 26.13
CA GLY A 599 7.50 4.23 24.88
C GLY A 599 7.67 5.21 23.72
N ILE A 600 7.31 6.50 23.87
CA ILE A 600 7.62 7.55 22.90
C ILE A 600 9.09 7.94 23.07
N VAL A 601 9.95 7.42 22.17
CA VAL A 601 11.42 7.67 22.24
C VAL A 601 11.73 9.03 21.64
N SER A 602 12.54 9.81 22.37
CA SER A 602 13.12 11.06 21.88
C SER A 602 14.51 10.75 21.32
N GLY A 603 14.66 10.49 20.04
CA GLY A 603 15.94 10.17 19.39
C GLY A 603 16.08 10.79 18.01
N ASP A 604 17.28 10.78 17.40
CA ASP A 604 17.65 11.53 16.19
C ASP A 604 16.88 11.18 14.90
N ASN A 605 16.09 10.08 14.87
CA ASN A 605 15.15 9.75 13.81
C ASN A 605 13.71 9.91 14.31
N VAL A 606 13.34 11.12 14.72
CA VAL A 606 12.18 11.38 15.56
C VAL A 606 10.87 11.31 14.77
N GLN A 607 10.13 10.26 15.01
CA GLN A 607 8.70 10.23 14.79
C GLN A 607 8.06 11.16 15.85
N HIS A 608 7.81 12.43 15.48
CA HIS A 608 7.22 13.40 16.39
C HIS A 608 5.76 13.02 16.69
N ILE A 609 5.52 12.49 17.88
CA ILE A 609 4.19 12.21 18.40
C ILE A 609 3.95 13.13 19.60
N LEU A 610 2.91 13.96 19.51
CA LEU A 610 2.46 14.81 20.60
C LEU A 610 1.14 14.31 21.12
N VAL A 611 1.06 13.99 22.42
CA VAL A 611 -0.19 13.60 23.07
C VAL A 611 -0.82 14.82 23.73
N VAL A 612 -2.01 15.22 23.28
CA VAL A 612 -2.77 16.32 23.84
C VAL A 612 -4.00 15.76 24.54
N ALA A 613 -4.13 15.96 25.84
CA ALA A 613 -5.30 15.56 26.58
C ALA A 613 -6.14 16.78 26.98
N ALA A 614 -7.44 16.63 27.03
CA ALA A 614 -8.36 17.65 27.55
C ALA A 614 -9.16 17.10 28.74
N THR A 615 -9.32 17.94 29.76
CA THR A 615 -10.13 17.62 30.94
C THR A 615 -10.93 18.80 31.43
N ASN A 616 -12.14 18.52 31.95
CA ASN A 616 -12.96 19.47 32.69
C ASN A 616 -12.73 19.35 34.20
N ARG A 617 -12.07 18.27 34.67
CA ARG A 617 -11.88 17.97 36.10
C ARG A 617 -10.42 17.59 36.40
N PRO A 618 -9.49 18.55 36.37
CA PRO A 618 -8.08 18.25 36.58
C PRO A 618 -7.79 17.62 37.96
N ASP A 619 -8.58 17.92 38.97
CA ASP A 619 -8.44 17.36 40.33
C ASP A 619 -8.67 15.84 40.38
N MET A 620 -9.35 15.29 39.42
CA MET A 620 -9.67 13.85 39.32
C MET A 620 -8.59 13.03 38.66
N LEU A 621 -7.58 13.67 38.04
CA LEU A 621 -6.50 12.96 37.36
C LEU A 621 -5.53 12.32 38.34
N ASP A 622 -4.98 11.16 37.94
CA ASP A 622 -3.92 10.48 38.67
C ASP A 622 -2.60 11.26 38.54
N ASP A 623 -1.91 11.48 39.70
CA ASP A 623 -0.65 12.22 39.75
C ASP A 623 0.47 11.59 38.92
N ALA A 624 0.37 10.29 38.60
CA ALA A 624 1.31 9.60 37.72
C ALA A 624 1.32 10.15 36.28
N LEU A 625 0.21 10.71 35.81
CA LEU A 625 0.12 11.33 34.48
C LEU A 625 0.82 12.70 34.41
N LEU A 626 0.84 13.40 35.55
CA LEU A 626 1.40 14.75 35.66
C LEU A 626 2.93 14.76 35.91
N ARG A 627 3.57 13.57 35.91
CA ARG A 627 5.01 13.47 36.09
C ARG A 627 5.75 13.94 34.82
N PRO A 628 6.95 14.57 34.99
CA PRO A 628 7.81 14.91 33.86
C PRO A 628 8.09 13.70 32.95
N GLY A 629 8.11 13.94 31.63
CA GLY A 629 8.23 12.89 30.61
C GLY A 629 6.91 12.34 30.09
N ARG A 630 5.75 12.78 30.67
CA ARG A 630 4.39 12.41 30.26
C ARG A 630 3.62 13.65 29.85
N PHE A 631 2.74 14.21 30.69
CA PHE A 631 2.13 15.51 30.40
C PHE A 631 3.02 16.63 30.96
N ASP A 632 4.05 16.97 30.17
CA ASP A 632 5.09 17.93 30.57
C ASP A 632 4.58 19.37 30.67
N LYS A 633 3.53 19.68 29.91
CA LYS A 633 2.96 21.03 29.84
C LYS A 633 1.50 21.03 30.26
N LEU A 634 1.21 21.80 31.28
CA LEU A 634 -0.15 22.03 31.77
C LEU A 634 -0.59 23.43 31.30
N ILE A 635 -1.64 23.52 30.50
CA ILE A 635 -2.13 24.78 29.96
C ILE A 635 -3.57 25.01 30.40
N HIS A 636 -3.75 26.09 31.15
CA HIS A 636 -5.06 26.54 31.57
C HIS A 636 -5.78 27.23 30.40
N VAL A 637 -6.99 26.77 30.09
CA VAL A 637 -7.89 27.40 29.14
C VAL A 637 -8.98 28.13 29.94
N PRO A 638 -8.83 29.45 30.17
CA PRO A 638 -9.77 30.20 31.00
C PRO A 638 -11.10 30.45 30.30
N ALA A 639 -12.11 30.84 31.06
CA ALA A 639 -13.31 31.42 30.48
C ALA A 639 -12.96 32.69 29.66
N PRO A 640 -13.69 33.01 28.59
CA PRO A 640 -13.36 34.15 27.73
C PRO A 640 -13.56 35.48 28.49
N ASP A 641 -12.53 36.32 28.48
CA ASP A 641 -12.58 37.70 28.94
C ASP A 641 -13.41 38.59 27.98
N LEU A 642 -13.69 39.82 28.36
CA LEU A 642 -14.53 40.73 27.57
C LEU A 642 -14.03 40.88 26.14
N ALA A 643 -12.70 41.02 25.93
CA ALA A 643 -12.11 41.13 24.62
C ALA A 643 -12.29 39.84 23.79
N SER A 644 -12.15 38.69 24.42
CA SER A 644 -12.38 37.36 23.77
C SER A 644 -13.85 37.13 23.46
N ARG A 645 -14.79 37.56 24.33
CA ARG A 645 -16.23 37.46 24.05
C ARG A 645 -16.60 38.31 22.84
N LEU A 646 -16.07 39.57 22.77
CA LEU A 646 -16.29 40.44 21.62
C LEU A 646 -15.72 39.82 20.33
N ALA A 647 -14.51 39.28 20.36
CA ALA A 647 -13.90 38.62 19.21
C ALA A 647 -14.68 37.37 18.75
N LEU A 648 -15.26 36.61 19.68
CA LEU A 648 -16.13 35.46 19.37
C LEU A 648 -17.43 35.90 18.70
N LEU A 649 -18.08 36.96 19.23
CA LEU A 649 -19.28 37.51 18.61
C LEU A 649 -19.01 38.09 17.20
N GLN A 650 -17.87 38.73 17.00
CA GLN A 650 -17.43 39.19 15.68
C GLN A 650 -17.24 38.05 14.68
N LEU A 651 -16.67 36.89 15.12
CA LEU A 651 -16.56 35.69 14.28
C LEU A 651 -17.92 35.12 13.90
N HIS A 652 -18.90 35.16 14.82
CA HIS A 652 -20.28 34.75 14.52
C HIS A 652 -20.97 35.74 13.58
N ALA A 653 -20.72 37.06 13.72
CA ALA A 653 -21.25 38.11 12.83
C ALA A 653 -20.78 37.97 11.38
N GLN A 654 -19.58 37.38 11.15
CA GLN A 654 -19.12 37.07 9.79
C GLN A 654 -19.90 35.94 9.12
N ARG A 655 -20.55 35.08 9.92
CA ARG A 655 -21.29 33.89 9.43
C ARG A 655 -22.79 34.09 9.41
N MET A 656 -23.30 34.94 10.30
CA MET A 656 -24.73 35.21 10.48
C MET A 656 -25.04 36.67 10.13
N PRO A 657 -26.15 36.96 9.44
CA PRO A 657 -26.51 38.33 9.06
C PRO A 657 -27.07 39.06 10.29
N PHE A 658 -26.24 39.85 10.97
CA PHE A 658 -26.68 40.73 12.03
C PHE A 658 -27.08 42.10 11.47
N HIS A 659 -28.13 42.72 12.03
CA HIS A 659 -28.55 44.06 11.67
C HIS A 659 -27.53 45.09 12.19
N ALA A 660 -27.39 46.23 11.51
CA ALA A 660 -26.46 47.31 11.89
C ALA A 660 -26.66 47.89 13.29
N ASN A 661 -27.86 47.75 13.84
CA ASN A 661 -28.20 48.24 15.18
C ASN A 661 -27.71 47.33 16.33
N VAL A 662 -27.16 46.16 16.02
CA VAL A 662 -26.66 45.19 17.02
C VAL A 662 -25.28 45.64 17.48
N GLN A 663 -25.20 46.23 18.67
CA GLN A 663 -23.93 46.59 19.30
C GLN A 663 -23.31 45.38 19.98
N LEU A 664 -22.33 44.74 19.33
CA LEU A 664 -21.66 43.53 19.85
C LEU A 664 -20.93 43.79 21.16
N GLU A 665 -20.48 45.01 21.41
CA GLU A 665 -19.80 45.41 22.64
C GLU A 665 -20.76 45.35 23.83
N GLU A 666 -22.00 45.80 23.66
CA GLU A 666 -23.03 45.75 24.70
C GLU A 666 -23.42 44.32 25.05
N ILE A 667 -23.60 43.48 24.04
CA ILE A 667 -23.87 42.05 24.24
C ILE A 667 -22.67 41.38 24.95
N ALA A 668 -21.42 41.70 24.56
CA ALA A 668 -20.24 41.19 25.24
C ALA A 668 -20.15 41.64 26.71
N ALA A 669 -20.56 42.84 27.05
CA ALA A 669 -20.57 43.34 28.41
C ALA A 669 -21.62 42.62 29.26
N ARG A 670 -22.83 42.34 28.71
CA ARG A 670 -23.95 41.68 29.40
C ARG A 670 -23.79 40.15 29.54
N THR A 671 -22.84 39.52 28.76
CA THR A 671 -22.59 38.08 28.80
C THR A 671 -21.42 37.68 29.69
N GLU A 672 -21.32 38.31 30.89
CA GLU A 672 -20.30 37.92 31.85
C GLU A 672 -20.46 36.45 32.27
N ARG A 673 -19.36 35.70 32.39
CA ARG A 673 -19.31 34.27 32.73
C ARG A 673 -19.92 33.32 31.71
N TYR A 674 -20.19 33.80 30.49
CA TYR A 674 -20.57 32.87 29.40
C TYR A 674 -19.34 32.17 28.85
N SER A 675 -19.47 30.86 28.60
CA SER A 675 -18.48 30.09 27.90
C SER A 675 -18.56 30.37 26.39
N GLY A 676 -17.58 29.93 25.61
CA GLY A 676 -17.64 30.02 24.14
C GLY A 676 -18.85 29.28 23.55
N ALA A 677 -19.25 28.17 24.18
CA ALA A 677 -20.43 27.41 23.77
C ALA A 677 -21.73 28.18 24.09
N ASP A 678 -21.78 28.88 25.22
CA ASP A 678 -22.95 29.68 25.59
C ASP A 678 -23.17 30.86 24.64
N LEU A 679 -22.06 31.50 24.19
CA LEU A 679 -22.12 32.59 23.21
C LEU A 679 -22.57 32.06 21.81
N CYS A 680 -22.08 30.89 21.41
CA CYS A 680 -22.56 30.26 20.19
C CYS A 680 -24.06 29.93 20.28
N ASN A 681 -24.48 29.37 21.40
CA ASN A 681 -25.90 29.07 21.63
C ASN A 681 -26.75 30.35 21.65
N LEU A 682 -26.28 31.44 22.28
CA LEU A 682 -26.93 32.74 22.27
C LEU A 682 -27.19 33.25 20.84
N CYS A 683 -26.21 33.17 19.96
CA CYS A 683 -26.34 33.57 18.56
C CYS A 683 -27.33 32.67 17.80
N ASN A 684 -27.31 31.37 18.06
CA ASN A 684 -28.23 30.42 17.43
C ASN A 684 -29.67 30.64 17.90
N GLU A 685 -29.88 30.80 19.19
CA GLU A 685 -31.22 31.09 19.76
C GLU A 685 -31.76 32.43 19.29
N ALA A 686 -30.93 33.47 19.20
CA ALA A 686 -31.35 34.76 18.64
C ALA A 686 -31.76 34.63 17.16
N ALA A 687 -31.08 33.78 16.37
CA ALA A 687 -31.51 33.47 15.02
C ALA A 687 -32.87 32.75 14.98
N ILE A 688 -33.08 31.80 15.89
CA ILE A 688 -34.36 31.07 16.00
C ILE A 688 -35.51 32.02 16.40
N GLU A 689 -35.28 32.92 17.36
CA GLU A 689 -36.27 33.95 17.72
C GLU A 689 -36.59 34.88 16.55
N ALA A 690 -35.58 35.31 15.76
CA ALA A 690 -35.80 36.09 14.55
C ALA A 690 -36.68 35.33 13.54
N PHE A 691 -36.45 34.03 13.31
CA PHE A 691 -37.30 33.19 12.47
C PHE A 691 -38.72 32.96 13.02
N GLN A 692 -38.86 32.86 14.30
CA GLN A 692 -40.22 32.75 14.94
C GLN A 692 -41.03 34.01 14.78
N ARG A 693 -40.36 35.20 14.77
CA ARG A 693 -41.01 36.48 14.55
C ARG A 693 -41.51 36.62 13.12
N ASP A 694 -40.69 36.29 12.14
CA ASP A 694 -41.02 36.30 10.71
C ASP A 694 -40.14 35.33 9.94
N PHE A 695 -40.73 34.39 9.22
CA PHE A 695 -39.98 33.41 8.38
C PHE A 695 -39.19 34.02 7.24
N ASN A 696 -39.48 35.27 6.83
CA ASN A 696 -38.80 35.97 5.74
C ASN A 696 -37.74 36.99 6.24
N VAL A 697 -37.37 36.93 7.49
CA VAL A 697 -36.38 37.85 8.07
C VAL A 697 -34.99 37.57 7.45
N SER A 698 -34.33 38.66 7.03
CA SER A 698 -32.98 38.65 6.46
C SER A 698 -31.89 38.95 7.49
N HIS A 699 -32.22 39.48 8.66
CA HIS A 699 -31.27 39.94 9.66
C HIS A 699 -31.76 39.63 11.09
N ILE A 700 -30.79 39.40 11.99
CA ILE A 700 -31.05 39.24 13.43
C ILE A 700 -30.96 40.63 14.09
N GLU A 701 -31.97 41.00 14.85
CA GLU A 701 -32.06 42.33 15.49
C GLU A 701 -31.66 42.28 17.00
N LEU A 702 -31.41 43.46 17.57
CA LEU A 702 -31.07 43.55 19.00
C LEU A 702 -32.14 42.99 19.92
N GLN A 703 -33.44 43.16 19.55
CA GLN A 703 -34.56 42.65 20.33
C GLN A 703 -34.54 41.12 20.48
N ASP A 704 -34.11 40.38 19.43
CA ASP A 704 -33.99 38.96 19.43
C ASP A 704 -32.92 38.49 20.46
N PHE A 705 -31.79 39.19 20.53
CA PHE A 705 -30.75 38.99 21.52
C PHE A 705 -31.24 39.31 22.96
N GLU A 706 -32.00 40.40 23.15
CA GLU A 706 -32.52 40.76 24.46
C GLU A 706 -33.50 39.73 25.01
N THR A 707 -34.36 39.20 24.15
CA THR A 707 -35.32 38.15 24.51
C THR A 707 -34.59 36.88 24.96
N VAL A 708 -33.55 36.47 24.28
CA VAL A 708 -32.74 35.28 24.62
C VAL A 708 -31.92 35.53 25.89
N LEU A 709 -31.27 36.70 26.03
CA LEU A 709 -30.50 37.08 27.23
C LEU A 709 -31.34 37.09 28.50
N ALA A 710 -32.62 37.41 28.40
CA ALA A 710 -33.53 37.36 29.55
C ALA A 710 -33.81 35.92 30.03
N ARG A 711 -33.73 34.94 29.16
CA ARG A 711 -34.01 33.51 29.43
C ARG A 711 -32.74 32.69 29.69
N GLN A 712 -31.64 32.98 29.01
CA GLN A 712 -30.41 32.20 29.10
C GLN A 712 -29.54 32.61 30.29
N ARG A 713 -29.16 31.62 31.11
CA ARG A 713 -28.23 31.82 32.23
C ARG A 713 -26.82 31.36 31.84
N SER A 714 -25.78 31.94 32.47
CA SER A 714 -24.39 31.49 32.31
C SER A 714 -24.23 30.04 32.80
N SER A 715 -23.49 29.25 32.05
CA SER A 715 -23.18 27.86 32.41
C SER A 715 -22.07 27.72 33.46
N LEU A 716 -21.27 28.80 33.66
CA LEU A 716 -20.11 28.75 34.54
C LEU A 716 -20.41 29.33 35.92
N ASP A 717 -20.11 28.51 36.97
CA ASP A 717 -20.17 28.93 38.36
C ASP A 717 -18.81 29.50 38.82
N GLN A 718 -18.84 30.53 39.65
CA GLN A 718 -17.64 31.20 40.17
C GLN A 718 -16.76 30.22 40.99
N ARG A 719 -17.40 29.31 41.74
CA ARG A 719 -16.68 28.29 42.51
C ARG A 719 -15.88 27.35 41.63
N GLN A 720 -16.40 27.01 40.48
CA GLN A 720 -15.70 26.16 39.50
C GLN A 720 -14.49 26.92 38.94
N ILE A 721 -14.63 28.18 38.58
CA ILE A 721 -13.50 29.01 38.07
C ILE A 721 -12.39 29.11 39.12
N GLU A 722 -12.72 29.34 40.38
CA GLU A 722 -11.76 29.38 41.48
C GLU A 722 -11.03 28.04 41.69
N SER A 723 -11.68 26.90 41.47
CA SER A 723 -11.03 25.59 41.55
C SER A 723 -9.91 25.40 40.56
N TYR A 724 -10.07 25.90 39.32
CA TYR A 724 -9.04 25.85 38.31
C TYR A 724 -7.81 26.71 38.64
N TYR A 725 -8.04 27.90 39.23
CA TYR A 725 -6.92 28.74 39.72
C TYR A 725 -6.18 28.08 40.87
N LYS A 726 -6.86 27.41 41.78
CA LYS A 726 -6.26 26.66 42.87
C LYS A 726 -5.43 25.48 42.35
N PHE A 727 -5.93 24.79 41.33
CA PHE A 727 -5.17 23.72 40.68
C PHE A 727 -3.91 24.26 39.97
N ALA A 728 -4.02 25.37 39.24
CA ALA A 728 -2.90 26.06 38.64
C ALA A 728 -1.81 26.43 39.64
N ALA A 729 -2.21 27.00 40.79
CA ALA A 729 -1.26 27.41 41.84
C ALA A 729 -0.56 26.23 42.55
N ARG A 730 -1.10 25.00 42.48
CA ARG A 730 -0.44 23.80 43.03
C ARG A 730 0.57 23.16 42.10
N HIS A 731 0.44 23.35 40.78
CA HIS A 731 1.26 22.65 39.77
C HIS A 731 2.13 23.56 38.91
N LEU A 732 1.99 24.89 39.05
CA LEU A 732 2.87 25.91 38.51
C LEU A 732 3.79 26.49 39.60
#